data_f379fc2d74d455662b1a760bca020aba
#
_entry.id   f379fc2d74d455662b1a760bca020aba
#
_cell.length_a   1.000
_cell.length_b   1.000
_cell.length_c   1.000
_cell.angle_alpha   90.00
_cell.angle_beta   90.00
_cell.angle_gamma   90.00
#
_symmetry.space_group_name_H-M   'P 1'
#
loop_
_entity.id
_entity.type
_entity.pdbx_description
1 polymer ?
#
loop_
_entity_poly.entity_id
_entity_poly.type
_entity_poly.pdbx_seq_one_letter_code
_entity_poly.pdbx_strand_id
1 'polypeptide(L)'
;MRLSELHTGDRAIIVRHHAQGAFRKRILEMGFLRGKEILVVKSAPMQDPVQYRILNYDVSLRRQEAETIEVELISPNEVRVSEAVPFEASEDRVRLAVDKPVKDPKRIKVAFVGNPNCGKTSLFNAASGANEHVGNYSGVTVEAKTAQYRQGGYTFDLVDLPGTYSLSSYSLEERYISDFMSGQEQPDVLINVVDTSNLERNLYMTTQLIETGLPMVVALNMFDEFEKSSSELDLPKLTQLLGVPLCPTVGRTGRGLKELFTQVIELHEKRSETRRIVDVRYREDVEDAIVQLKGEIDAYSTDMSDSLRRIRSRYVAIKLLEDDEALSHQVEKEMNKGGYLLTRARYLRQGYEAKYEKDMQTVITDTRYGFVSGALNETLKADFSDIVDKNRKIDHILTHKIWGFPIFIALMYIMFQATFTLGQYPMDWIEAGVEWLGNLVGTWMPDGMLKDLLIDGVIGGVGGVIVFLPNIVILYLFMSIMEDTGYMARAAFIMDRLMHLIGLHGKSFIPLVMGFGCNVPAVMATRTIESRNNRMVTMLILPFMSCSARLPVYLLLAGAFFPQSAGTVLFGMYFLGIIVAVLSALLLKKFFFTREDTPFVMELPPYRIPTTMSVLLHMWTRAKQYLNKMGTVILVASIAVWALGYFPRYEGGTETQEVANFAKDHAVSEVEYFEGLSEEQRESMLQQEHSYIGKIGHAIEPVFEPLGFDWRMSVALLTGAAAKEIVVSTMGVLYVGDDSNEVLLTEKLQTAKRPDGSPAYDPITALAFMIFVLIYFPCIATIVAIGRESGSAKWAFFSVFYSLAIGWLLSYGCVLLGRMFF
;
A
#
# COMPACT_ATOMS: atom_id res chain seq x y z
N MET A 1 -14.20 -15.20 -31.75
CA MET A 1 -14.10 -15.95 -30.51
C MET A 1 -13.77 -15.01 -29.35
N ARG A 2 -13.90 -15.46 -28.11
CA ARG A 2 -13.56 -14.62 -26.95
C ARG A 2 -12.10 -14.80 -26.56
N LEU A 3 -11.47 -13.75 -26.04
CA LEU A 3 -10.07 -13.81 -25.58
C LEU A 3 -9.85 -14.86 -24.49
N SER A 4 -10.86 -15.11 -23.63
CA SER A 4 -10.84 -16.15 -22.58
C SER A 4 -10.79 -17.60 -23.11
N GLU A 5 -11.13 -17.82 -24.39
CA GLU A 5 -11.16 -19.14 -25.04
C GLU A 5 -9.79 -19.55 -25.60
N LEU A 6 -8.85 -18.61 -25.72
CA LEU A 6 -7.52 -18.85 -26.25
C LEU A 6 -6.65 -19.68 -25.30
N HIS A 7 -5.72 -20.41 -25.88
CA HIS A 7 -4.75 -21.25 -25.17
C HIS A 7 -3.36 -20.63 -25.13
N THR A 8 -2.53 -21.10 -24.21
CA THR A 8 -1.14 -20.64 -24.10
C THR A 8 -0.39 -20.83 -25.42
N GLY A 9 0.18 -19.75 -25.93
CA GLY A 9 0.90 -19.69 -27.20
C GLY A 9 0.07 -19.18 -28.37
N ASP A 10 -1.26 -19.06 -28.22
CA ASP A 10 -2.11 -18.54 -29.27
C ASP A 10 -1.87 -17.05 -29.49
N ARG A 11 -1.87 -16.65 -30.78
CA ARG A 11 -1.83 -15.26 -31.23
C ARG A 11 -3.17 -14.89 -31.86
N ALA A 12 -3.67 -13.72 -31.55
CA ALA A 12 -4.94 -13.25 -32.06
C ALA A 12 -4.92 -11.73 -32.26
N ILE A 13 -5.83 -11.22 -33.08
CA ILE A 13 -6.08 -9.79 -33.26
C ILE A 13 -7.36 -9.42 -32.55
N ILE A 14 -7.35 -8.30 -31.83
CA ILE A 14 -8.53 -7.75 -31.16
C ILE A 14 -9.49 -7.18 -32.21
N VAL A 15 -10.71 -7.71 -32.22
CA VAL A 15 -11.76 -7.30 -33.19
C VAL A 15 -12.70 -6.29 -32.55
N ARG A 16 -13.19 -6.57 -31.34
CA ARG A 16 -14.20 -5.74 -30.67
C ARG A 16 -14.17 -5.89 -29.16
N HIS A 17 -14.56 -4.82 -28.45
CA HIS A 17 -14.78 -4.82 -27.00
C HIS A 17 -16.26 -4.77 -26.68
N HIS A 18 -16.69 -5.66 -25.78
CA HIS A 18 -18.04 -5.67 -25.19
C HIS A 18 -18.03 -5.15 -23.76
N ALA A 19 -16.85 -4.79 -23.24
CA ALA A 19 -16.69 -4.18 -21.93
C ALA A 19 -17.41 -2.84 -21.84
N GLN A 20 -17.85 -2.46 -20.64
CA GLN A 20 -18.55 -1.20 -20.38
C GLN A 20 -17.92 -0.47 -19.18
N GLY A 21 -18.20 0.84 -19.08
CA GLY A 21 -17.79 1.65 -17.93
C GLY A 21 -16.27 1.73 -17.73
N ALA A 22 -15.86 1.74 -16.46
CA ALA A 22 -14.48 1.91 -16.03
C ALA A 22 -13.54 0.84 -16.58
N PHE A 23 -13.98 -0.40 -16.67
CA PHE A 23 -13.15 -1.49 -17.19
C PHE A 23 -12.80 -1.29 -18.67
N ARG A 24 -13.77 -0.90 -19.49
CA ARG A 24 -13.54 -0.61 -20.91
C ARG A 24 -12.48 0.46 -21.09
N LYS A 25 -12.62 1.56 -20.36
CA LYS A 25 -11.66 2.67 -20.44
C LYS A 25 -10.27 2.21 -20.05
N ARG A 26 -10.15 1.45 -18.96
CA ARG A 26 -8.87 0.93 -18.47
C ARG A 26 -8.17 0.04 -19.49
N ILE A 27 -8.88 -0.89 -20.14
CA ILE A 27 -8.26 -1.77 -21.14
C ILE A 27 -7.83 -1.01 -22.38
N LEU A 28 -8.61 0.00 -22.82
CA LEU A 28 -8.24 0.85 -23.95
C LEU A 28 -6.97 1.67 -23.66
N GLU A 29 -6.87 2.29 -22.46
CA GLU A 29 -5.69 3.02 -22.00
C GLU A 29 -4.45 2.11 -21.89
N MET A 30 -4.65 0.83 -21.66
CA MET A 30 -3.61 -0.18 -21.65
C MET A 30 -3.29 -0.75 -23.05
N GLY A 31 -3.85 -0.19 -24.10
CA GLY A 31 -3.53 -0.54 -25.48
C GLY A 31 -4.25 -1.76 -26.03
N PHE A 32 -5.30 -2.28 -25.37
CA PHE A 32 -6.18 -3.28 -25.97
C PHE A 32 -7.05 -2.61 -27.03
N LEU A 33 -6.50 -2.36 -28.20
CA LEU A 33 -7.13 -1.65 -29.28
C LEU A 33 -7.52 -2.59 -30.41
N ARG A 34 -8.53 -2.23 -31.17
CA ARG A 34 -8.91 -2.98 -32.37
C ARG A 34 -7.73 -3.05 -33.35
N GLY A 35 -7.48 -4.25 -33.89
CA GLY A 35 -6.40 -4.49 -34.86
C GLY A 35 -5.02 -4.72 -34.19
N LYS A 36 -4.87 -4.57 -32.86
CA LYS A 36 -3.62 -4.92 -32.19
C LYS A 36 -3.53 -6.42 -31.94
N GLU A 37 -2.31 -6.93 -32.11
CA GLU A 37 -2.00 -8.33 -31.84
C GLU A 37 -1.88 -8.57 -30.34
N ILE A 38 -2.42 -9.68 -29.90
CA ILE A 38 -2.35 -10.17 -28.51
C ILE A 38 -1.84 -11.61 -28.49
N LEU A 39 -0.91 -11.91 -27.60
CA LEU A 39 -0.36 -13.24 -27.38
C LEU A 39 -0.76 -13.75 -26.00
N VAL A 40 -1.28 -14.97 -25.92
CA VAL A 40 -1.53 -15.65 -24.66
C VAL A 40 -0.21 -16.24 -24.15
N VAL A 41 0.36 -15.66 -23.09
CA VAL A 41 1.65 -16.08 -22.55
C VAL A 41 1.49 -17.33 -21.70
N LYS A 42 0.60 -17.28 -20.70
CA LYS A 42 0.30 -18.40 -19.79
C LYS A 42 -0.89 -18.09 -18.88
N SER A 43 -1.43 -19.13 -18.24
CA SER A 43 -2.42 -19.00 -17.16
C SER A 43 -1.74 -19.13 -15.79
N ALA A 44 -2.29 -18.47 -14.76
CA ALA A 44 -1.90 -18.70 -13.37
C ALA A 44 -2.07 -20.18 -12.96
N PRO A 45 -1.41 -20.66 -11.89
CA PRO A 45 -1.48 -22.07 -11.46
C PRO A 45 -2.91 -22.60 -11.30
N MET A 46 -3.85 -21.75 -10.89
CA MET A 46 -5.28 -22.10 -10.74
C MET A 46 -6.12 -21.77 -12.00
N GLN A 47 -5.49 -21.61 -13.17
CA GLN A 47 -6.07 -21.27 -14.47
C GLN A 47 -6.69 -19.87 -14.60
N ASP A 48 -6.60 -19.03 -13.58
CA ASP A 48 -7.10 -17.66 -13.54
C ASP A 48 -6.27 -16.85 -12.53
N PRO A 49 -5.80 -15.64 -12.85
CA PRO A 49 -5.93 -14.92 -14.13
C PRO A 49 -5.04 -15.47 -15.27
N VAL A 50 -5.23 -14.96 -16.48
CA VAL A 50 -4.44 -15.29 -17.67
C VAL A 50 -3.52 -14.11 -18.00
N GLN A 51 -2.26 -14.41 -18.30
CA GLN A 51 -1.25 -13.43 -18.73
C GLN A 51 -1.27 -13.31 -20.25
N TYR A 52 -1.44 -12.09 -20.70
CA TYR A 52 -1.42 -11.72 -22.12
C TYR A 52 -0.25 -10.78 -22.38
N ARG A 53 0.26 -10.79 -23.60
CA ARG A 53 1.24 -9.82 -24.08
C ARG A 53 0.60 -8.94 -25.14
N ILE A 54 0.69 -7.63 -24.96
CA ILE A 54 0.22 -6.61 -25.88
C ILE A 54 1.22 -5.44 -25.87
N LEU A 55 1.51 -4.81 -27.00
CA LEU A 55 2.45 -3.68 -27.10
C LEU A 55 3.79 -3.94 -26.39
N ASN A 56 4.32 -5.16 -26.49
CA ASN A 56 5.58 -5.63 -25.88
C ASN A 56 5.64 -5.65 -24.35
N TYR A 57 4.51 -5.54 -23.64
CA TYR A 57 4.48 -5.73 -22.19
C TYR A 57 3.45 -6.80 -21.76
N ASP A 58 3.63 -7.32 -20.56
CA ASP A 58 2.82 -8.39 -20.02
C ASP A 58 1.74 -7.85 -19.07
N VAL A 59 0.50 -8.23 -19.30
CA VAL A 59 -0.66 -7.86 -18.51
C VAL A 59 -1.49 -9.10 -18.17
N SER A 60 -2.07 -9.16 -17.00
CA SER A 60 -2.96 -10.23 -16.61
C SER A 60 -4.40 -9.72 -16.49
N LEU A 61 -5.32 -10.49 -17.07
CA LEU A 61 -6.76 -10.30 -16.96
C LEU A 61 -7.39 -11.56 -16.40
N ARG A 62 -8.47 -11.40 -15.65
CA ARG A 62 -9.31 -12.54 -15.26
C ARG A 62 -10.08 -13.05 -16.45
N ARG A 63 -10.48 -14.33 -16.43
CA ARG A 63 -11.24 -14.93 -17.53
C ARG A 63 -12.54 -14.19 -17.81
N GLN A 64 -13.26 -13.76 -16.76
CA GLN A 64 -14.48 -12.96 -16.90
C GLN A 64 -14.25 -11.64 -17.62
N GLU A 65 -13.11 -10.99 -17.37
CA GLU A 65 -12.72 -9.76 -18.05
C GLU A 65 -12.32 -10.04 -19.50
N ALA A 66 -11.55 -11.08 -19.74
CA ALA A 66 -11.17 -11.52 -21.09
C ALA A 66 -12.36 -11.97 -21.95
N GLU A 67 -13.47 -12.46 -21.37
CA GLU A 67 -14.71 -12.76 -22.10
C GLU A 67 -15.32 -11.53 -22.76
N THR A 68 -15.04 -10.36 -22.28
CA THR A 68 -15.56 -9.10 -22.88
C THR A 68 -14.80 -8.64 -24.12
N ILE A 69 -13.69 -9.33 -24.47
CA ILE A 69 -12.84 -8.98 -25.61
C ILE A 69 -13.00 -10.04 -26.67
N GLU A 70 -13.41 -9.59 -27.86
CA GLU A 70 -13.57 -10.44 -29.06
C GLU A 70 -12.29 -10.40 -29.88
N VAL A 71 -11.82 -11.58 -30.30
CA VAL A 71 -10.55 -11.74 -31.00
C VAL A 71 -10.70 -12.71 -32.19
N GLU A 72 -9.79 -12.57 -33.16
CA GLU A 72 -9.63 -13.46 -34.29
C GLU A 72 -8.24 -14.09 -34.26
N LEU A 73 -8.16 -15.43 -34.35
CA LEU A 73 -6.88 -16.16 -34.34
C LEU A 73 -6.06 -15.82 -35.59
N ILE A 74 -4.77 -15.61 -35.39
CA ILE A 74 -3.79 -15.47 -36.48
C ILE A 74 -3.17 -16.84 -36.73
N SER A 75 -3.19 -17.28 -37.98
CA SER A 75 -2.48 -18.49 -38.41
C SER A 75 -0.96 -18.30 -38.21
N PRO A 76 -0.21 -19.31 -37.74
CA PRO A 76 1.23 -19.19 -37.41
C PRO A 76 2.12 -18.63 -38.54
N ASN A 77 1.65 -18.64 -39.78
CA ASN A 77 2.38 -18.20 -40.98
C ASN A 77 1.93 -16.84 -41.52
N GLU A 78 0.92 -16.19 -40.96
CA GLU A 78 0.47 -14.86 -41.37
C GLU A 78 1.12 -13.77 -40.51
N VAL A 79 2.13 -13.14 -41.01
CA VAL A 79 2.61 -11.85 -40.47
C VAL A 79 1.75 -10.76 -41.18
N ARG A 80 0.65 -10.38 -40.59
CA ARG A 80 -0.05 -9.17 -40.99
C ARG A 80 0.62 -7.97 -40.32
N VAL A 81 1.39 -7.25 -41.10
CA VAL A 81 1.85 -5.92 -40.70
C VAL A 81 0.59 -5.08 -40.50
N SER A 82 0.35 -4.60 -39.26
CA SER A 82 -0.67 -3.60 -38.96
C SER A 82 -0.51 -2.49 -40.00
N GLU A 83 -1.58 -2.18 -40.79
CA GLU A 83 -1.55 -1.02 -41.67
C GLU A 83 -1.09 0.19 -40.86
N ALA A 84 0.07 0.71 -41.20
CA ALA A 84 0.63 1.85 -40.51
C ALA A 84 -0.31 3.03 -40.77
N VAL A 85 -1.00 3.47 -39.73
CA VAL A 85 -1.76 4.72 -39.82
C VAL A 85 -0.73 5.82 -40.10
N PRO A 86 -0.87 6.58 -41.19
CA PRO A 86 0.08 7.63 -41.50
C PRO A 86 0.17 8.61 -40.33
N PHE A 87 1.40 9.06 -39.98
CA PHE A 87 1.61 10.08 -38.99
C PHE A 87 0.95 11.39 -39.46
N GLU A 88 -0.17 11.77 -38.86
CA GLU A 88 -0.85 13.04 -39.11
C GLU A 88 -0.75 13.93 -37.87
N ALA A 89 -0.02 15.03 -37.97
CA ALA A 89 0.05 16.06 -36.97
C ALA A 89 -0.43 17.42 -37.50
N SER A 90 -1.16 18.16 -36.72
CA SER A 90 -1.41 19.58 -36.97
C SER A 90 -0.52 20.45 -36.11
N GLU A 91 -0.12 21.59 -36.63
CA GLU A 91 0.70 22.55 -35.91
C GLU A 91 -0.13 23.74 -35.48
N ASP A 92 -0.17 24.03 -34.22
CA ASP A 92 -0.79 25.25 -33.70
C ASP A 92 0.27 26.13 -33.05
N ARG A 93 0.18 27.43 -33.25
CA ARG A 93 1.03 28.43 -32.62
C ARG A 93 0.26 29.10 -31.49
N VAL A 94 0.43 28.63 -30.29
CA VAL A 94 -0.30 29.10 -29.13
C VAL A 94 0.59 29.98 -28.27
N ARG A 95 0.10 31.18 -27.94
CA ARG A 95 0.64 32.00 -26.87
C ARG A 95 -0.11 31.62 -25.59
N LEU A 96 0.53 30.89 -24.70
CA LEU A 96 -0.07 30.60 -23.40
C LEU A 96 -0.21 31.90 -22.62
N ALA A 97 -1.42 32.18 -22.12
CA ALA A 97 -1.66 33.30 -21.23
C ALA A 97 -0.95 33.05 -19.89
N VAL A 98 0.30 33.46 -19.79
CA VAL A 98 1.08 33.36 -18.55
C VAL A 98 0.97 34.69 -17.82
N ASP A 99 -0.16 34.95 -17.19
CA ASP A 99 -0.38 36.15 -16.36
C ASP A 99 -0.13 35.90 -14.85
N LYS A 100 0.82 35.03 -14.48
CA LYS A 100 1.33 35.07 -13.12
C LYS A 100 2.49 36.04 -13.04
N PRO A 101 2.41 37.12 -12.20
CA PRO A 101 3.59 37.85 -11.81
C PRO A 101 4.52 36.88 -11.09
N VAL A 102 5.68 36.62 -11.69
CA VAL A 102 6.70 35.74 -11.11
C VAL A 102 7.22 36.40 -9.86
N LYS A 103 6.90 35.84 -8.70
CA LYS A 103 7.41 36.34 -7.40
C LYS A 103 8.95 36.31 -7.34
N ASP A 104 9.56 35.31 -7.97
CA ASP A 104 11.01 35.17 -8.09
C ASP A 104 11.34 34.51 -9.45
N PRO A 105 11.96 35.24 -10.42
CA PRO A 105 12.25 34.69 -11.74
C PRO A 105 13.27 33.55 -11.74
N LYS A 106 14.00 33.35 -10.65
CA LYS A 106 14.97 32.25 -10.47
C LYS A 106 14.42 31.05 -9.73
N ARG A 107 13.14 31.07 -9.39
CA ARG A 107 12.46 29.94 -8.72
C ARG A 107 11.44 29.31 -9.64
N ILE A 108 11.62 28.02 -9.94
CA ILE A 108 10.82 27.27 -10.90
C ILE A 108 10.13 26.10 -10.18
N LYS A 109 8.79 26.03 -10.26
CA LYS A 109 8.03 24.90 -9.76
C LYS A 109 7.96 23.82 -10.82
N VAL A 110 8.49 22.62 -10.51
CA VAL A 110 8.60 21.48 -11.43
C VAL A 110 7.84 20.29 -10.87
N ALA A 111 6.96 19.69 -11.66
CA ALA A 111 6.26 18.48 -11.29
C ALA A 111 6.72 17.29 -12.14
N PHE A 112 7.01 16.17 -11.47
CA PHE A 112 7.31 14.89 -12.10
C PHE A 112 6.03 14.12 -12.31
N VAL A 113 5.77 13.71 -13.55
CA VAL A 113 4.60 12.93 -13.98
C VAL A 113 5.08 11.74 -14.79
N GLY A 114 4.36 10.64 -14.79
CA GLY A 114 4.72 9.47 -15.61
C GLY A 114 3.98 8.21 -15.18
N ASN A 115 4.09 7.18 -16.00
CA ASN A 115 3.43 5.90 -15.74
C ASN A 115 3.96 5.25 -14.46
N PRO A 116 3.18 4.40 -13.78
CA PRO A 116 3.72 3.52 -12.76
C PRO A 116 4.92 2.73 -13.28
N ASN A 117 5.92 2.54 -12.44
CA ASN A 117 7.15 1.78 -12.74
C ASN A 117 8.09 2.38 -13.82
N CYS A 118 7.85 3.58 -14.35
CA CYS A 118 8.77 4.27 -15.27
C CYS A 118 10.05 4.81 -14.59
N GLY A 119 10.21 4.61 -13.28
CA GLY A 119 11.35 5.11 -12.51
C GLY A 119 11.27 6.59 -12.11
N LYS A 120 10.08 7.18 -12.11
CA LYS A 120 9.81 8.57 -11.72
C LYS A 120 10.38 8.93 -10.35
N THR A 121 10.05 8.17 -9.31
CA THR A 121 10.55 8.40 -7.96
C THR A 121 12.06 8.21 -7.85
N SER A 122 12.66 7.30 -8.63
CA SER A 122 14.11 7.14 -8.68
C SER A 122 14.80 8.39 -9.26
N LEU A 123 14.23 8.97 -10.31
CA LEU A 123 14.74 10.19 -10.92
C LEU A 123 14.55 11.40 -9.99
N PHE A 124 13.42 11.50 -9.33
CA PHE A 124 13.12 12.50 -8.30
C PHE A 124 14.12 12.41 -7.13
N ASN A 125 14.36 11.20 -6.61
CA ASN A 125 15.30 10.98 -5.51
C ASN A 125 16.74 11.32 -5.92
N ALA A 126 17.13 11.02 -7.15
CA ALA A 126 18.45 11.41 -7.69
C ALA A 126 18.60 12.94 -7.79
N ALA A 127 17.52 13.67 -8.06
CA ALA A 127 17.51 15.13 -8.09
C ALA A 127 17.45 15.74 -6.67
N SER A 128 16.63 15.18 -5.77
CA SER A 128 16.39 15.73 -4.43
C SER A 128 17.56 15.50 -3.46
N GLY A 129 18.34 14.45 -3.67
CA GLY A 129 19.36 14.03 -2.72
C GLY A 129 18.77 13.66 -1.35
N ALA A 130 19.34 14.19 -0.24
CA ALA A 130 18.88 13.91 1.13
C ALA A 130 17.77 14.86 1.63
N ASN A 131 17.26 15.79 0.80
CA ASN A 131 16.36 16.87 1.20
C ASN A 131 14.90 16.64 0.80
N GLU A 132 14.35 15.47 1.09
CA GLU A 132 12.94 15.16 0.83
C GLU A 132 12.04 15.62 1.98
N HIS A 133 10.92 16.26 1.65
CA HIS A 133 9.82 16.52 2.56
C HIS A 133 8.56 15.79 2.07
N VAL A 134 7.99 14.96 2.93
CA VAL A 134 6.69 14.31 2.68
C VAL A 134 5.60 15.23 3.21
N GLY A 135 4.77 15.78 2.33
CA GLY A 135 3.63 16.61 2.67
C GLY A 135 2.32 15.92 2.33
N ASN A 136 1.35 15.93 3.25
CA ASN A 136 -0.04 15.62 2.91
C ASN A 136 -0.70 16.92 2.47
N TYR A 137 -1.16 16.96 1.22
CA TYR A 137 -2.00 18.08 0.78
C TYR A 137 -3.38 17.98 1.44
N SER A 138 -3.87 19.13 1.93
CA SER A 138 -5.15 19.21 2.61
C SER A 138 -6.30 18.76 1.69
N GLY A 139 -7.00 17.72 2.10
CA GLY A 139 -8.21 17.21 1.45
C GLY A 139 -8.10 15.91 0.68
N VAL A 140 -6.90 15.35 0.46
CA VAL A 140 -6.70 14.06 -0.24
C VAL A 140 -5.70 13.20 0.51
N THR A 141 -5.99 11.89 0.62
CA THR A 141 -5.08 10.90 1.25
C THR A 141 -3.89 10.51 0.37
N VAL A 142 -3.57 11.30 -0.66
CA VAL A 142 -2.45 11.06 -1.57
C VAL A 142 -1.23 11.83 -1.07
N GLU A 143 -0.14 11.12 -0.77
CA GLU A 143 1.13 11.72 -0.36
C GLU A 143 1.88 12.20 -1.62
N ALA A 144 2.09 13.49 -1.76
CA ALA A 144 3.05 14.03 -2.73
C ALA A 144 4.36 14.35 -2.00
N LYS A 145 5.48 13.93 -2.59
CA LYS A 145 6.80 14.28 -2.10
C LYS A 145 7.25 15.61 -2.70
N THR A 146 7.82 16.46 -1.87
CA THR A 146 8.41 17.72 -2.32
C THR A 146 9.88 17.79 -1.96
N ALA A 147 10.67 18.43 -2.79
CA ALA A 147 12.09 18.63 -2.58
C ALA A 147 12.58 19.89 -3.25
N GLN A 148 13.80 20.31 -2.94
CA GLN A 148 14.46 21.42 -3.64
C GLN A 148 15.73 20.93 -4.33
N TYR A 149 15.91 21.43 -5.55
CA TYR A 149 17.13 21.22 -6.34
C TYR A 149 17.69 22.56 -6.80
N ARG A 150 19.02 22.68 -6.96
CA ARG A 150 19.67 23.92 -7.41
C ARG A 150 20.63 23.64 -8.54
N GLN A 151 20.47 24.37 -9.63
CA GLN A 151 21.37 24.31 -10.79
C GLN A 151 21.35 25.63 -11.57
N GLY A 152 22.50 26.05 -12.10
CA GLY A 152 22.61 27.24 -12.98
C GLY A 152 22.11 28.55 -12.36
N GLY A 153 22.15 28.69 -11.04
CA GLY A 153 21.64 29.88 -10.34
C GLY A 153 20.11 29.89 -10.15
N TYR A 154 19.42 28.82 -10.57
CA TYR A 154 17.98 28.58 -10.35
C TYR A 154 17.73 27.64 -9.18
N THR A 155 16.62 27.86 -8.48
CA THR A 155 16.09 26.96 -7.45
C THR A 155 14.81 26.32 -7.97
N PHE A 156 14.79 25.00 -7.99
CA PHE A 156 13.64 24.21 -8.42
C PHE A 156 12.89 23.69 -7.20
N ASP A 157 11.60 23.98 -7.12
CA ASP A 157 10.68 23.35 -6.18
C ASP A 157 10.08 22.11 -6.87
N LEU A 158 10.59 20.94 -6.51
CA LEU A 158 10.22 19.67 -7.11
C LEU A 158 9.01 19.07 -6.42
N VAL A 159 8.08 18.54 -7.20
CA VAL A 159 6.91 17.81 -6.72
C VAL A 159 6.84 16.46 -7.42
N ASP A 160 6.87 15.33 -6.67
CA ASP A 160 6.67 13.99 -7.21
C ASP A 160 5.17 13.66 -7.16
N LEU A 161 4.52 13.62 -8.32
CA LEU A 161 3.11 13.26 -8.44
C LEU A 161 2.96 11.72 -8.49
N PRO A 162 1.82 11.15 -8.10
CA PRO A 162 1.56 9.71 -8.22
C PRO A 162 1.78 9.20 -9.65
N GLY A 163 2.04 7.91 -9.81
CA GLY A 163 2.12 7.29 -11.13
C GLY A 163 0.72 7.08 -11.71
N THR A 164 0.51 7.45 -12.98
CA THR A 164 -0.74 7.23 -13.68
C THR A 164 -0.51 6.82 -15.13
N TYR A 165 -1.48 6.12 -15.73
CA TYR A 165 -1.42 5.72 -17.13
C TYR A 165 -2.07 6.71 -18.08
N SER A 166 -2.97 7.52 -17.56
CA SER A 166 -3.69 8.55 -18.30
C SER A 166 -4.08 9.70 -17.38
N LEU A 167 -4.53 10.80 -17.98
CA LEU A 167 -5.14 11.94 -17.27
C LEU A 167 -6.66 11.77 -17.13
N SER A 168 -7.12 10.55 -16.95
CA SER A 168 -8.53 10.26 -16.66
C SER A 168 -8.81 10.40 -15.15
N SER A 169 -10.07 10.56 -14.77
CA SER A 169 -10.46 10.86 -13.38
C SER A 169 -10.97 9.64 -12.62
N TYR A 170 -10.49 8.43 -12.93
CA TYR A 170 -10.99 7.20 -12.33
C TYR A 170 -10.42 6.87 -10.98
N SER A 171 -9.09 6.95 -10.85
CA SER A 171 -8.43 6.71 -9.57
C SER A 171 -8.31 8.02 -8.77
N LEU A 172 -8.10 7.89 -7.46
CA LEU A 172 -7.84 9.06 -6.62
C LEU A 172 -6.54 9.76 -7.04
N GLU A 173 -5.57 8.99 -7.48
CA GLU A 173 -4.27 9.45 -7.97
C GLU A 173 -4.42 10.23 -9.27
N GLU A 174 -5.19 9.72 -10.23
CA GLU A 174 -5.46 10.40 -11.51
C GLU A 174 -6.22 11.71 -11.29
N ARG A 175 -7.23 11.67 -10.45
CA ARG A 175 -8.00 12.88 -10.08
C ARG A 175 -7.11 13.93 -9.43
N TYR A 176 -6.22 13.51 -8.51
CA TYR A 176 -5.26 14.41 -7.88
C TYR A 176 -4.33 15.08 -8.90
N ILE A 177 -3.82 14.32 -9.88
CA ILE A 177 -2.96 14.88 -10.94
C ILE A 177 -3.73 15.89 -11.79
N SER A 178 -4.96 15.59 -12.18
CA SER A 178 -5.83 16.49 -12.93
C SER A 178 -6.09 17.78 -12.16
N ASP A 179 -6.44 17.69 -10.88
CA ASP A 179 -6.68 18.83 -9.99
C ASP A 179 -5.42 19.67 -9.76
N PHE A 180 -4.24 19.01 -9.65
CA PHE A 180 -2.96 19.69 -9.50
C PHE A 180 -2.57 20.48 -10.75
N MET A 181 -2.81 19.93 -11.95
CA MET A 181 -2.52 20.60 -13.22
C MET A 181 -3.48 21.76 -13.51
N SER A 182 -4.74 21.65 -13.08
CA SER A 182 -5.76 22.68 -13.29
C SER A 182 -5.88 23.68 -12.14
N GLY A 183 -5.31 23.37 -10.97
CA GLY A 183 -5.48 24.14 -9.75
C GLY A 183 -4.55 25.34 -9.59
N GLN A 184 -4.63 26.00 -8.41
CA GLN A 184 -3.79 27.15 -8.05
C GLN A 184 -2.31 26.78 -7.91
N GLU A 185 -2.00 25.52 -7.68
CA GLU A 185 -0.64 24.99 -7.48
C GLU A 185 0.00 24.45 -8.76
N GLN A 186 -0.52 24.79 -9.92
CA GLN A 186 -0.01 24.39 -11.21
C GLN A 186 1.51 24.61 -11.33
N PRO A 187 2.28 23.62 -11.87
CA PRO A 187 3.72 23.74 -12.06
C PRO A 187 4.06 24.70 -13.22
N ASP A 188 5.26 25.27 -13.18
CA ASP A 188 5.78 26.08 -14.28
C ASP A 188 6.26 25.22 -15.45
N VAL A 189 6.81 24.03 -15.15
CA VAL A 189 7.29 23.04 -16.13
C VAL A 189 6.98 21.64 -15.63
N LEU A 190 6.53 20.77 -16.55
CA LEU A 190 6.36 19.33 -16.30
C LEU A 190 7.60 18.56 -16.74
N ILE A 191 8.01 17.59 -15.96
CA ILE A 191 8.93 16.53 -16.37
C ILE A 191 8.11 15.25 -16.50
N ASN A 192 7.85 14.82 -17.74
CA ASN A 192 7.19 13.55 -18.01
C ASN A 192 8.22 12.44 -18.09
N VAL A 193 8.22 11.52 -17.14
CA VAL A 193 9.15 10.39 -17.08
C VAL A 193 8.56 9.20 -17.81
N VAL A 194 9.28 8.74 -18.83
CA VAL A 194 8.88 7.69 -19.76
C VAL A 194 9.86 6.53 -19.65
N ASP A 195 9.36 5.31 -19.53
CA ASP A 195 10.16 4.09 -19.62
C ASP A 195 10.52 3.82 -21.09
N THR A 196 11.81 3.93 -21.41
CA THR A 196 12.31 3.77 -22.78
C THR A 196 12.13 2.34 -23.32
N SER A 197 12.01 1.34 -22.45
CA SER A 197 11.75 -0.05 -22.86
C SER A 197 10.30 -0.29 -23.34
N ASN A 198 9.37 0.64 -23.01
CA ASN A 198 7.95 0.56 -23.33
C ASN A 198 7.40 1.89 -23.86
N LEU A 199 8.05 2.43 -24.91
CA LEU A 199 7.76 3.76 -25.44
C LEU A 199 6.31 3.92 -25.90
N GLU A 200 5.78 2.98 -26.70
CA GLU A 200 4.46 3.10 -27.31
C GLU A 200 3.37 3.35 -26.24
N ARG A 201 3.44 2.62 -25.14
CA ARG A 201 2.49 2.76 -24.05
C ARG A 201 2.71 4.03 -23.22
N ASN A 202 3.97 4.34 -22.90
CA ASN A 202 4.29 5.50 -22.07
C ASN A 202 4.01 6.83 -22.78
N LEU A 203 4.23 6.88 -24.09
CA LEU A 203 3.95 8.08 -24.91
C LEU A 203 2.45 8.37 -25.07
N TYR A 204 1.56 7.42 -24.78
CA TYR A 204 0.13 7.69 -24.74
C TYR A 204 -0.22 8.79 -23.72
N MET A 205 0.31 8.72 -22.50
CA MET A 205 0.16 9.78 -21.52
C MET A 205 0.85 11.07 -21.99
N THR A 206 1.99 10.95 -22.65
CA THR A 206 2.71 12.12 -23.21
C THR A 206 1.82 12.89 -24.18
N THR A 207 1.04 12.22 -25.04
CA THR A 207 0.12 12.92 -25.95
C THR A 207 -0.96 13.70 -25.20
N GLN A 208 -1.51 13.15 -24.14
CA GLN A 208 -2.48 13.87 -23.31
C GLN A 208 -1.87 15.08 -22.60
N LEU A 209 -0.61 14.97 -22.16
CA LEU A 209 0.13 16.09 -21.55
C LEU A 209 0.43 17.20 -22.58
N ILE A 210 0.78 16.84 -23.81
CA ILE A 210 0.97 17.79 -24.93
C ILE A 210 -0.32 18.59 -25.18
N GLU A 211 -1.46 17.91 -25.18
CA GLU A 211 -2.77 18.53 -25.39
C GLU A 211 -3.13 19.57 -24.33
N THR A 212 -2.63 19.41 -23.08
CA THR A 212 -2.83 20.44 -22.03
C THR A 212 -2.19 21.78 -22.38
N GLY A 213 -1.12 21.76 -23.19
CA GLY A 213 -0.32 22.92 -23.54
C GLY A 213 0.68 23.39 -22.49
N LEU A 214 0.79 22.69 -21.36
CA LEU A 214 1.77 23.03 -20.32
C LEU A 214 3.21 22.82 -20.81
N PRO A 215 4.17 23.68 -20.42
CA PRO A 215 5.58 23.48 -20.71
C PRO A 215 6.06 22.13 -20.18
N MET A 216 6.65 21.30 -21.03
CA MET A 216 7.03 19.94 -20.68
C MET A 216 8.35 19.52 -21.29
N VAL A 217 9.16 18.79 -20.52
CA VAL A 217 10.31 18.01 -20.98
C VAL A 217 10.01 16.53 -20.76
N VAL A 218 10.33 15.69 -21.72
CA VAL A 218 10.21 14.23 -21.57
C VAL A 218 11.56 13.66 -21.16
N ALA A 219 11.60 13.02 -19.99
CA ALA A 219 12.75 12.27 -19.52
C ALA A 219 12.63 10.81 -19.96
N LEU A 220 13.41 10.41 -20.96
CA LEU A 220 13.52 9.02 -21.42
C LEU A 220 14.36 8.23 -20.41
N ASN A 221 13.69 7.67 -19.41
CA ASN A 221 14.35 7.00 -18.30
C ASN A 221 14.66 5.53 -18.62
N MET A 222 15.54 4.90 -17.82
CA MET A 222 16.05 3.56 -18.06
C MET A 222 16.77 3.44 -19.41
N PHE A 223 17.37 4.52 -19.86
CA PHE A 223 18.04 4.58 -21.14
C PHE A 223 19.26 3.64 -21.22
N ASP A 224 19.84 3.27 -20.08
CA ASP A 224 20.91 2.27 -19.98
C ASP A 224 20.43 0.84 -20.31
N GLU A 225 19.16 0.54 -20.12
CA GLU A 225 18.55 -0.73 -20.55
C GLU A 225 18.31 -0.72 -22.06
N PHE A 226 17.87 0.42 -22.59
CA PHE A 226 17.72 0.62 -24.03
C PHE A 226 19.06 0.56 -24.79
N GLU A 227 20.11 1.19 -24.28
CA GLU A 227 21.47 1.15 -24.87
C GLU A 227 22.06 -0.29 -24.91
N LYS A 228 21.62 -1.18 -24.02
CA LYS A 228 22.03 -2.60 -24.01
C LYS A 228 21.22 -3.47 -24.96
N SER A 229 20.09 -3.00 -25.44
CA SER A 229 19.32 -3.67 -26.49
C SER A 229 19.91 -3.37 -27.85
N SER A 230 19.60 -4.17 -28.85
CA SER A 230 19.97 -3.90 -30.26
C SER A 230 19.06 -2.86 -30.92
N SER A 231 18.41 -2.01 -30.12
CA SER A 231 17.42 -1.03 -30.58
C SER A 231 18.08 0.31 -30.87
N GLU A 232 17.63 0.97 -31.92
CA GLU A 232 18.07 2.32 -32.31
C GLU A 232 16.89 3.29 -32.26
N LEU A 233 17.10 4.49 -31.68
CA LEU A 233 16.09 5.55 -31.58
C LEU A 233 16.63 6.87 -32.14
N ASP A 234 15.98 7.41 -33.18
CA ASP A 234 16.26 8.74 -33.71
C ASP A 234 15.62 9.81 -32.83
N LEU A 235 16.39 10.24 -31.80
CA LEU A 235 15.93 11.24 -30.82
C LEU A 235 15.62 12.60 -31.46
N PRO A 236 16.47 13.18 -32.36
CA PRO A 236 16.15 14.45 -33.02
C PRO A 236 14.83 14.41 -33.77
N LYS A 237 14.61 13.35 -34.54
CA LYS A 237 13.38 13.17 -35.32
C LYS A 237 12.15 12.99 -34.41
N LEU A 238 12.26 12.17 -33.35
CA LEU A 238 11.18 11.97 -32.39
C LEU A 238 10.84 13.27 -31.63
N THR A 239 11.85 14.07 -31.26
CA THR A 239 11.67 15.41 -30.68
C THR A 239 10.88 16.31 -31.62
N GLN A 240 11.20 16.29 -32.92
CA GLN A 240 10.50 17.08 -33.93
C GLN A 240 9.05 16.62 -34.10
N LEU A 241 8.80 15.32 -34.13
CA LEU A 241 7.46 14.74 -34.31
C LEU A 241 6.56 15.01 -33.11
N LEU A 242 7.07 14.88 -31.90
CA LEU A 242 6.30 15.13 -30.66
C LEU A 242 6.22 16.63 -30.30
N GLY A 243 7.08 17.48 -30.83
CA GLY A 243 7.14 18.91 -30.52
C GLY A 243 7.57 19.25 -29.10
N VAL A 244 8.16 18.29 -28.38
CA VAL A 244 8.64 18.47 -27.01
C VAL A 244 10.08 17.96 -26.87
N PRO A 245 10.93 18.62 -26.06
CA PRO A 245 12.29 18.17 -25.85
C PRO A 245 12.34 16.81 -25.15
N LEU A 246 13.20 15.92 -25.65
CA LEU A 246 13.47 14.61 -25.11
C LEU A 246 14.86 14.54 -24.50
N CYS A 247 15.00 14.04 -23.29
CA CYS A 247 16.27 13.94 -22.58
C CYS A 247 16.50 12.49 -22.10
N PRO A 248 17.54 11.78 -22.59
CA PRO A 248 17.91 10.49 -22.06
C PRO A 248 18.34 10.58 -20.59
N THR A 249 17.78 9.73 -19.73
CA THR A 249 18.06 9.74 -18.29
C THR A 249 18.20 8.32 -17.74
N VAL A 250 18.97 8.21 -16.66
CA VAL A 250 19.07 6.98 -15.86
C VAL A 250 18.85 7.35 -14.40
N GLY A 251 17.62 7.25 -13.93
CA GLY A 251 17.23 7.67 -12.58
C GLY A 251 18.04 7.00 -11.47
N ARG A 252 18.50 5.76 -11.69
CA ARG A 252 19.31 5.01 -10.74
C ARG A 252 20.69 5.65 -10.49
N THR A 253 21.31 6.23 -11.51
CA THR A 253 22.67 6.81 -11.43
C THR A 253 22.67 8.33 -11.45
N GLY A 254 21.54 8.97 -11.77
CA GLY A 254 21.45 10.40 -11.97
C GLY A 254 22.03 10.90 -13.30
N ARG A 255 22.40 9.98 -14.24
CA ARG A 255 22.87 10.34 -15.58
C ARG A 255 21.76 11.08 -16.34
N GLY A 256 22.09 12.18 -17.00
CA GLY A 256 21.15 13.01 -17.76
C GLY A 256 20.38 14.06 -16.93
N LEU A 257 20.55 14.12 -15.62
CA LEU A 257 19.84 15.09 -14.77
C LEU A 257 20.23 16.54 -15.07
N LYS A 258 21.52 16.80 -15.28
CA LYS A 258 22.00 18.16 -15.56
C LYS A 258 21.42 18.69 -16.88
N GLU A 259 21.42 17.87 -17.90
CA GLU A 259 20.87 18.13 -19.21
C GLU A 259 19.34 18.35 -19.13
N LEU A 260 18.65 17.52 -18.39
CA LEU A 260 17.22 17.63 -18.15
C LEU A 260 16.84 18.98 -17.53
N PHE A 261 17.51 19.38 -16.44
CA PHE A 261 17.24 20.67 -15.80
C PHE A 261 17.69 21.87 -16.60
N THR A 262 18.73 21.74 -17.45
CA THR A 262 19.10 22.79 -18.41
C THR A 262 17.96 23.02 -19.41
N GLN A 263 17.33 21.98 -19.93
CA GLN A 263 16.17 22.11 -20.80
C GLN A 263 14.94 22.69 -20.07
N VAL A 264 14.74 22.37 -18.80
CA VAL A 264 13.71 23.02 -17.97
C VAL A 264 13.94 24.52 -17.86
N ILE A 265 15.19 24.98 -17.65
CA ILE A 265 15.52 26.41 -17.61
C ILE A 265 15.22 27.08 -18.96
N GLU A 266 15.67 26.50 -20.06
CA GLU A 266 15.43 27.03 -21.40
C GLU A 266 13.94 27.21 -21.72
N LEU A 267 13.14 26.20 -21.35
CA LEU A 267 11.69 26.26 -21.50
C LEU A 267 11.05 27.33 -20.62
N HIS A 268 11.55 27.50 -19.40
CA HIS A 268 11.06 28.53 -18.49
C HIS A 268 11.40 29.94 -18.96
N GLU A 269 12.61 30.17 -19.45
CA GLU A 269 13.04 31.46 -19.99
C GLU A 269 12.26 31.87 -21.25
N LYS A 270 12.01 30.89 -22.16
CA LYS A 270 11.26 31.11 -23.40
C LYS A 270 9.73 31.04 -23.25
N ARG A 271 9.21 31.01 -22.01
CA ARG A 271 7.76 30.84 -21.77
C ARG A 271 6.86 31.97 -22.29
N SER A 272 7.42 33.19 -22.51
CA SER A 272 6.72 34.34 -23.10
C SER A 272 6.70 34.32 -24.62
N GLU A 273 7.48 33.44 -25.25
CA GLU A 273 7.50 33.27 -26.69
C GLU A 273 6.34 32.40 -27.18
N THR A 274 5.93 32.65 -28.43
CA THR A 274 4.92 31.78 -29.09
C THR A 274 5.54 30.42 -29.33
N ARG A 275 4.97 29.39 -28.76
CA ARG A 275 5.43 28.00 -28.90
C ARG A 275 4.70 27.29 -30.04
N ARG A 276 5.47 26.46 -30.74
CA ARG A 276 4.92 25.45 -31.63
C ARG A 276 4.43 24.27 -30.77
N ILE A 277 3.14 23.97 -30.81
CA ILE A 277 2.56 22.80 -30.18
C ILE A 277 2.12 21.85 -31.30
N VAL A 278 2.57 20.62 -31.21
CA VAL A 278 2.12 19.55 -32.11
C VAL A 278 0.84 18.97 -31.52
N ASP A 279 -0.28 19.13 -32.23
CA ASP A 279 -1.55 18.57 -31.82
C ASP A 279 -1.78 17.23 -32.54
N VAL A 280 -2.34 16.27 -31.80
CA VAL A 280 -2.88 15.04 -32.40
C VAL A 280 -4.04 15.44 -33.31
N ARG A 281 -3.96 15.11 -34.61
CA ARG A 281 -5.03 15.32 -35.58
C ARG A 281 -6.00 14.18 -35.48
N TYR A 282 -7.21 14.48 -35.08
CA TYR A 282 -8.29 13.51 -35.03
C TYR A 282 -8.96 13.37 -36.41
N ARG A 283 -9.79 12.37 -36.54
CA ARG A 283 -10.63 12.23 -37.76
C ARG A 283 -11.45 13.49 -37.96
N GLU A 284 -11.74 13.84 -39.22
CA GLU A 284 -12.37 15.11 -39.60
C GLU A 284 -13.67 15.37 -38.83
N ASP A 285 -14.52 14.37 -38.66
CA ASP A 285 -15.79 14.46 -37.94
C ASP A 285 -15.60 14.67 -36.40
N VAL A 286 -14.56 14.10 -35.81
CA VAL A 286 -14.19 14.36 -34.40
C VAL A 286 -13.53 15.72 -34.24
N GLU A 287 -12.68 16.11 -35.22
CA GLU A 287 -12.02 17.41 -35.25
C GLU A 287 -13.05 18.55 -35.37
N ASP A 288 -14.06 18.37 -36.18
CA ASP A 288 -15.18 19.32 -36.32
C ASP A 288 -15.94 19.49 -35.00
N ALA A 289 -16.18 18.37 -34.26
CA ALA A 289 -16.81 18.45 -32.95
C ALA A 289 -15.92 19.19 -31.90
N ILE A 290 -14.60 18.93 -31.95
CA ILE A 290 -13.62 19.64 -31.09
C ILE A 290 -13.61 21.12 -31.40
N VAL A 291 -13.55 21.51 -32.68
CA VAL A 291 -13.52 22.93 -33.10
C VAL A 291 -14.78 23.64 -32.69
N GLN A 292 -15.96 23.01 -32.88
CA GLN A 292 -17.24 23.60 -32.48
C GLN A 292 -17.27 23.83 -30.96
N LEU A 293 -16.95 22.80 -30.17
CA LEU A 293 -17.00 22.91 -28.71
C LEU A 293 -15.93 23.87 -28.17
N LYS A 294 -14.73 23.89 -28.77
CA LYS A 294 -13.67 24.87 -28.45
C LYS A 294 -14.16 26.29 -28.70
N GLY A 295 -14.80 26.55 -29.84
CA GLY A 295 -15.34 27.87 -30.16
C GLY A 295 -16.38 28.36 -29.16
N GLU A 296 -17.26 27.46 -28.69
CA GLU A 296 -18.23 27.77 -27.64
C GLU A 296 -17.55 28.01 -26.27
N ILE A 297 -16.52 27.22 -25.91
CA ILE A 297 -15.72 27.41 -24.68
C ILE A 297 -15.00 28.77 -24.75
N ASP A 298 -14.37 29.11 -25.87
CA ASP A 298 -13.65 30.37 -26.04
C ASP A 298 -14.60 31.59 -25.96
N ALA A 299 -15.84 31.46 -26.49
CA ALA A 299 -16.86 32.48 -26.39
C ALA A 299 -17.29 32.79 -24.93
N TYR A 300 -17.24 31.81 -24.05
CA TYR A 300 -17.54 31.97 -22.62
C TYR A 300 -16.29 32.06 -21.75
N SER A 301 -15.12 32.33 -22.33
CA SER A 301 -13.84 32.35 -21.61
C SER A 301 -13.73 33.47 -20.55
N THR A 302 -14.51 34.57 -20.73
CA THR A 302 -14.61 35.65 -19.73
C THR A 302 -15.24 35.20 -18.41
N ASP A 303 -16.08 34.18 -18.44
CA ASP A 303 -16.81 33.62 -17.29
C ASP A 303 -16.09 32.41 -16.66
N MET A 304 -14.92 32.03 -17.21
CA MET A 304 -14.11 30.93 -16.66
C MET A 304 -13.34 31.35 -15.42
N SER A 305 -13.20 30.41 -14.49
CA SER A 305 -12.27 30.56 -13.38
C SER A 305 -10.82 30.65 -13.88
N ASP A 306 -9.95 31.24 -13.06
CA ASP A 306 -8.51 31.32 -13.39
C ASP A 306 -7.87 29.93 -13.55
N SER A 307 -8.40 28.91 -12.91
CA SER A 307 -7.94 27.53 -13.02
C SER A 307 -8.20 26.95 -14.41
N LEU A 308 -9.39 27.08 -14.93
CA LEU A 308 -9.76 26.58 -16.27
C LEU A 308 -9.13 27.40 -17.41
N ARG A 309 -8.90 28.71 -17.22
CA ARG A 309 -8.22 29.57 -18.22
C ARG A 309 -6.77 29.17 -18.51
N ARG A 310 -6.14 28.44 -17.59
CA ARG A 310 -4.74 28.00 -17.74
C ARG A 310 -4.58 26.76 -18.59
N ILE A 311 -5.67 26.06 -18.85
CA ILE A 311 -5.71 24.87 -19.70
C ILE A 311 -6.22 25.28 -21.07
N ARG A 312 -5.71 24.65 -22.12
CA ARG A 312 -6.17 24.92 -23.49
C ARG A 312 -7.64 24.54 -23.63
N SER A 313 -8.43 25.43 -24.23
CA SER A 313 -9.84 25.17 -24.54
C SER A 313 -10.03 23.92 -25.42
N ARG A 314 -9.04 23.61 -26.29
CA ARG A 314 -9.01 22.37 -27.08
C ARG A 314 -8.98 21.13 -26.18
N TYR A 315 -8.12 21.12 -25.13
CA TYR A 315 -8.05 20.01 -24.18
C TYR A 315 -9.36 19.85 -23.40
N VAL A 316 -9.95 20.97 -22.95
CA VAL A 316 -11.26 20.95 -22.28
C VAL A 316 -12.32 20.35 -23.19
N ALA A 317 -12.36 20.76 -24.49
CA ALA A 317 -13.29 20.21 -25.46
C ALA A 317 -13.11 18.70 -25.65
N ILE A 318 -11.86 18.23 -25.81
CA ILE A 318 -11.55 16.79 -25.96
C ILE A 318 -12.02 16.03 -24.73
N LYS A 319 -11.73 16.50 -23.51
CA LYS A 319 -12.12 15.85 -22.27
C LYS A 319 -13.63 15.77 -22.08
N LEU A 320 -14.37 16.80 -22.46
CA LEU A 320 -15.84 16.79 -22.46
C LEU A 320 -16.40 15.78 -23.49
N LEU A 321 -15.72 15.60 -24.61
CA LEU A 321 -16.08 14.59 -25.63
C LEU A 321 -15.69 13.17 -25.18
N GLU A 322 -14.69 12.99 -24.30
CA GLU A 322 -14.32 11.72 -23.65
C GLU A 322 -15.23 11.34 -22.47
N ASP A 323 -16.18 12.19 -22.08
CA ASP A 323 -17.04 12.03 -20.90
C ASP A 323 -16.24 11.95 -19.58
N ASP A 324 -15.28 12.85 -19.41
CA ASP A 324 -14.50 12.92 -18.17
C ASP A 324 -15.35 13.54 -17.05
N GLU A 325 -15.66 12.75 -16.01
CA GLU A 325 -16.56 13.17 -14.93
C GLU A 325 -16.02 14.32 -14.11
N ALA A 326 -14.70 14.33 -13.79
CA ALA A 326 -14.14 15.37 -12.93
C ALA A 326 -14.10 16.71 -13.63
N LEU A 327 -13.61 16.75 -14.88
CA LEU A 327 -13.59 17.98 -15.65
C LEU A 327 -15.01 18.47 -15.97
N SER A 328 -15.95 17.56 -16.25
CA SER A 328 -17.36 17.91 -16.44
C SER A 328 -17.94 18.58 -15.22
N HIS A 329 -17.70 18.02 -14.03
CA HIS A 329 -18.14 18.64 -12.76
C HIS A 329 -17.45 19.99 -12.49
N GLN A 330 -16.17 20.12 -12.83
CA GLN A 330 -15.43 21.38 -12.70
C GLN A 330 -15.99 22.46 -13.64
N VAL A 331 -16.23 22.11 -14.89
CA VAL A 331 -16.84 23.02 -15.89
C VAL A 331 -18.24 23.44 -15.45
N GLU A 332 -19.06 22.50 -14.94
CA GLU A 332 -20.38 22.81 -14.43
C GLU A 332 -20.36 23.81 -13.26
N LYS A 333 -19.40 23.65 -12.36
CA LYS A 333 -19.27 24.46 -11.14
C LYS A 333 -18.61 25.82 -11.39
N GLU A 334 -17.61 25.88 -12.27
CA GLU A 334 -16.73 27.04 -12.43
C GLU A 334 -17.08 27.92 -13.65
N MET A 335 -18.03 27.50 -14.52
CA MET A 335 -18.49 28.27 -15.66
C MET A 335 -20.01 28.54 -15.58
N ASN A 336 -20.42 29.78 -15.77
CA ASN A 336 -21.85 30.15 -15.75
C ASN A 336 -22.69 29.41 -16.78
N LYS A 337 -22.08 28.98 -17.90
CA LYS A 337 -22.73 28.19 -18.98
C LYS A 337 -22.27 26.73 -19.00
N GLY A 338 -21.68 26.23 -17.91
CA GLY A 338 -21.14 24.87 -17.82
C GLY A 338 -22.20 23.81 -18.19
N GLY A 339 -23.40 23.88 -17.65
CA GLY A 339 -24.49 22.94 -17.96
C GLY A 339 -24.88 22.93 -19.43
N TYR A 340 -24.82 24.08 -20.13
CA TYR A 340 -25.04 24.15 -21.57
C TYR A 340 -23.93 23.44 -22.34
N LEU A 341 -22.67 23.70 -22.02
CA LEU A 341 -21.53 23.04 -22.65
C LEU A 341 -21.54 21.52 -22.47
N LEU A 342 -21.93 21.02 -21.28
CA LEU A 342 -22.09 19.60 -21.04
C LEU A 342 -23.23 18.99 -21.90
N THR A 343 -24.34 19.69 -22.02
CA THR A 343 -25.47 19.27 -22.89
C THR A 343 -25.05 19.23 -24.34
N ARG A 344 -24.27 20.22 -24.79
CA ARG A 344 -23.75 20.31 -26.13
C ARG A 344 -22.75 19.18 -26.42
N ALA A 345 -21.79 18.91 -25.52
CA ALA A 345 -20.87 17.81 -25.65
C ALA A 345 -21.58 16.46 -25.74
N ARG A 346 -22.61 16.24 -24.90
CA ARG A 346 -23.45 15.04 -24.95
C ARG A 346 -24.16 14.89 -26.31
N TYR A 347 -24.72 15.96 -26.84
CA TYR A 347 -25.38 15.94 -28.15
C TYR A 347 -24.40 15.56 -29.27
N LEU A 348 -23.20 16.12 -29.28
CA LEU A 348 -22.16 15.81 -30.26
C LEU A 348 -21.72 14.33 -30.17
N ARG A 349 -21.53 13.81 -28.95
CA ARG A 349 -21.21 12.39 -28.72
C ARG A 349 -22.32 11.46 -29.27
N GLN A 350 -23.56 11.70 -28.88
CA GLN A 350 -24.70 10.87 -29.32
C GLN A 350 -24.89 10.93 -30.82
N GLY A 351 -24.69 12.08 -31.45
CA GLY A 351 -24.73 12.23 -32.89
C GLY A 351 -23.65 11.40 -33.58
N TYR A 352 -22.44 11.38 -33.01
CA TYR A 352 -21.34 10.57 -33.53
C TYR A 352 -21.61 9.07 -33.37
N GLU A 353 -22.03 8.63 -32.19
CA GLU A 353 -22.36 7.24 -31.89
C GLU A 353 -23.47 6.69 -32.78
N ALA A 354 -24.53 7.48 -33.01
CA ALA A 354 -25.62 7.11 -33.87
C ALA A 354 -25.19 6.96 -35.35
N LYS A 355 -24.20 7.73 -35.82
CA LYS A 355 -23.71 7.71 -37.19
C LYS A 355 -22.73 6.58 -37.46
N TYR A 356 -21.86 6.26 -36.47
CA TYR A 356 -20.72 5.37 -36.69
C TYR A 356 -20.75 4.08 -35.88
N GLU A 357 -21.76 3.88 -35.04
CA GLU A 357 -21.86 2.75 -34.09
C GLU A 357 -20.62 2.59 -33.21
N LYS A 358 -19.85 3.66 -33.03
CA LYS A 358 -18.62 3.71 -32.21
C LYS A 358 -18.72 4.86 -31.22
N ASP A 359 -18.31 4.63 -30.01
CA ASP A 359 -18.18 5.71 -29.04
C ASP A 359 -16.98 6.62 -29.33
N MET A 360 -17.16 7.90 -29.10
CA MET A 360 -16.16 8.93 -29.41
C MET A 360 -14.88 8.73 -28.59
N GLN A 361 -14.99 8.26 -27.35
CA GLN A 361 -13.86 7.96 -26.47
C GLN A 361 -12.91 6.93 -27.09
N THR A 362 -13.43 5.82 -27.63
CA THR A 362 -12.60 4.81 -28.27
C THR A 362 -11.87 5.39 -29.48
N VAL A 363 -12.53 6.22 -30.28
CA VAL A 363 -11.90 6.80 -31.46
C VAL A 363 -10.79 7.79 -31.09
N ILE A 364 -10.99 8.60 -30.05
CA ILE A 364 -9.96 9.51 -29.52
C ILE A 364 -8.76 8.72 -29.02
N THR A 365 -8.99 7.64 -28.26
CA THR A 365 -7.93 6.77 -27.76
C THR A 365 -7.17 6.06 -28.89
N ASP A 366 -7.89 5.48 -29.86
CA ASP A 366 -7.30 4.83 -31.04
C ASP A 366 -6.43 5.81 -31.84
N THR A 367 -6.87 7.05 -32.00
CA THR A 367 -6.12 8.08 -32.74
C THR A 367 -4.84 8.50 -31.99
N ARG A 368 -4.88 8.66 -30.66
CA ARG A 368 -3.65 8.95 -29.88
C ARG A 368 -2.64 7.82 -29.99
N TYR A 369 -3.07 6.56 -29.91
CA TYR A 369 -2.16 5.44 -30.12
C TYR A 369 -1.67 5.37 -31.57
N GLY A 370 -2.51 5.67 -32.55
CA GLY A 370 -2.12 5.78 -33.96
C GLY A 370 -1.03 6.83 -34.17
N PHE A 371 -1.18 7.99 -33.55
CA PHE A 371 -0.16 9.06 -33.55
C PHE A 371 1.17 8.59 -32.95
N VAL A 372 1.13 7.94 -31.77
CA VAL A 372 2.32 7.41 -31.09
C VAL A 372 2.98 6.31 -31.93
N SER A 373 2.20 5.34 -32.42
CA SER A 373 2.72 4.25 -33.27
C SER A 373 3.32 4.79 -34.55
N GLY A 374 2.69 5.80 -35.19
CA GLY A 374 3.24 6.45 -36.40
C GLY A 374 4.59 7.13 -36.11
N ALA A 375 4.69 7.91 -35.03
CA ALA A 375 5.94 8.55 -34.62
C ALA A 375 7.05 7.54 -34.34
N LEU A 376 6.72 6.45 -33.65
CA LEU A 376 7.70 5.39 -33.32
C LEU A 376 8.10 4.56 -34.52
N ASN A 377 7.19 4.24 -35.43
CA ASN A 377 7.53 3.53 -36.67
C ASN A 377 8.55 4.29 -37.54
N GLU A 378 8.55 5.61 -37.47
CA GLU A 378 9.50 6.46 -38.19
C GLU A 378 10.83 6.62 -37.47
N THR A 379 10.91 6.41 -36.15
CA THR A 379 12.05 6.81 -35.32
C THR A 379 12.68 5.65 -34.54
N LEU A 380 11.96 4.56 -34.32
CA LEU A 380 12.41 3.43 -33.50
C LEU A 380 12.59 2.17 -34.34
N LYS A 381 13.79 1.62 -34.33
CA LYS A 381 14.07 0.25 -34.74
C LYS A 381 14.31 -0.57 -33.49
N ALA A 382 13.30 -1.31 -33.05
CA ALA A 382 13.37 -2.03 -31.78
C ALA A 382 13.62 -3.53 -31.97
N ASP A 383 14.54 -4.07 -31.17
CA ASP A 383 14.69 -5.49 -30.93
C ASP A 383 14.80 -5.75 -29.43
N PHE A 384 13.67 -6.12 -28.81
CA PHE A 384 13.60 -6.45 -27.36
C PHE A 384 13.54 -7.95 -27.10
N SER A 385 13.85 -8.78 -28.08
CA SER A 385 13.73 -10.25 -28.01
C SER A 385 14.48 -10.85 -26.82
N ASP A 386 15.70 -10.39 -26.57
CA ASP A 386 16.55 -10.91 -25.49
C ASP A 386 16.01 -10.64 -24.07
N ILE A 387 15.42 -9.46 -23.84
CA ILE A 387 14.85 -9.09 -22.53
C ILE A 387 13.58 -9.89 -22.27
N VAL A 388 12.76 -10.04 -23.30
CA VAL A 388 11.54 -10.83 -23.25
C VAL A 388 11.83 -12.30 -22.95
N ASP A 389 12.86 -12.88 -23.57
CA ASP A 389 13.24 -14.28 -23.37
C ASP A 389 13.80 -14.56 -21.99
N LYS A 390 14.58 -13.65 -21.41
CA LYS A 390 15.07 -13.78 -20.01
C LYS A 390 13.90 -13.76 -19.01
N ASN A 391 13.01 -12.81 -19.10
CA ASN A 391 11.84 -12.72 -18.24
C ASN A 391 10.96 -13.98 -18.35
N ARG A 392 10.76 -14.49 -19.56
CA ARG A 392 10.00 -15.72 -19.82
C ARG A 392 10.61 -16.96 -19.16
N LYS A 393 11.93 -17.11 -19.20
CA LYS A 393 12.63 -18.23 -18.55
C LYS A 393 12.48 -18.20 -17.04
N ILE A 394 12.63 -17.02 -16.41
CA ILE A 394 12.45 -16.85 -14.97
C ILE A 394 10.98 -17.10 -14.59
N ASP A 395 10.06 -16.53 -15.31
CA ASP A 395 8.63 -16.69 -15.08
C ASP A 395 8.17 -18.14 -15.27
N HIS A 396 8.81 -18.92 -16.14
CA HIS A 396 8.50 -20.33 -16.33
C HIS A 396 8.72 -21.15 -15.04
N ILE A 397 9.72 -20.77 -14.25
CA ILE A 397 10.05 -21.40 -12.98
C ILE A 397 9.20 -20.83 -11.83
N LEU A 398 9.26 -19.51 -11.63
CA LEU A 398 8.66 -18.85 -10.47
C LEU A 398 7.13 -18.86 -10.47
N THR A 399 6.50 -18.88 -11.63
CA THR A 399 5.03 -18.94 -11.73
C THR A 399 4.54 -20.26 -12.36
N HIS A 400 5.35 -21.34 -12.24
CA HIS A 400 4.99 -22.66 -12.74
C HIS A 400 3.73 -23.19 -12.06
N LYS A 401 2.89 -23.91 -12.82
CA LYS A 401 1.59 -24.41 -12.36
C LYS A 401 1.65 -25.21 -11.05
N ILE A 402 2.70 -25.99 -10.84
CA ILE A 402 2.87 -26.82 -9.63
C ILE A 402 3.90 -26.19 -8.70
N TRP A 403 5.06 -25.76 -9.22
CA TRP A 403 6.19 -25.28 -8.44
C TRP A 403 6.05 -23.83 -7.96
N GLY A 404 5.20 -23.02 -8.59
CA GLY A 404 5.03 -21.61 -8.20
C GLY A 404 4.61 -21.42 -6.75
N PHE A 405 3.68 -22.24 -6.26
CA PHE A 405 3.23 -22.18 -4.87
C PHE A 405 4.28 -22.67 -3.85
N PRO A 406 4.92 -23.84 -4.03
CA PRO A 406 6.04 -24.26 -3.19
C PRO A 406 7.21 -23.26 -3.16
N ILE A 407 7.59 -22.68 -4.31
CA ILE A 407 8.65 -21.67 -4.36
C ILE A 407 8.26 -20.42 -3.55
N PHE A 408 7.01 -19.97 -3.69
CA PHE A 408 6.49 -18.85 -2.91
C PHE A 408 6.59 -19.14 -1.40
N ILE A 409 6.12 -20.32 -0.95
CA ILE A 409 6.22 -20.71 0.47
C ILE A 409 7.67 -20.77 0.93
N ALA A 410 8.57 -21.33 0.12
CA ALA A 410 9.99 -21.41 0.44
C ALA A 410 10.63 -20.01 0.59
N LEU A 411 10.31 -19.08 -0.31
CA LEU A 411 10.81 -17.70 -0.21
C LEU A 411 10.25 -16.98 1.04
N MET A 412 8.98 -17.18 1.35
CA MET A 412 8.38 -16.66 2.58
C MET A 412 9.05 -17.25 3.82
N TYR A 413 9.27 -18.57 3.85
CA TYR A 413 9.97 -19.23 4.93
C TYR A 413 11.38 -18.68 5.14
N ILE A 414 12.15 -18.53 4.05
CA ILE A 414 13.49 -17.95 4.10
C ILE A 414 13.44 -16.51 4.66
N MET A 415 12.50 -15.71 4.20
CA MET A 415 12.31 -14.34 4.69
C MET A 415 12.03 -14.30 6.19
N PHE A 416 11.09 -15.10 6.68
CA PHE A 416 10.77 -15.14 8.11
C PHE A 416 11.92 -15.72 8.92
N GLN A 417 12.50 -16.84 8.50
CA GLN A 417 13.63 -17.46 9.19
C GLN A 417 14.82 -16.52 9.29
N ALA A 418 15.17 -15.84 8.20
CA ALA A 418 16.24 -14.86 8.20
C ALA A 418 15.91 -13.66 9.10
N THR A 419 14.68 -13.16 9.08
CA THR A 419 14.25 -12.04 9.92
C THR A 419 14.43 -12.36 11.39
N PHE A 420 13.96 -13.52 11.84
CA PHE A 420 14.05 -13.88 13.26
C PHE A 420 15.46 -14.30 13.67
N THR A 421 16.16 -15.09 12.85
CA THR A 421 17.51 -15.54 13.20
C THR A 421 18.54 -14.40 13.15
N LEU A 422 18.55 -13.59 12.07
CA LEU A 422 19.51 -12.49 11.96
C LEU A 422 19.13 -11.31 12.85
N GLY A 423 17.85 -11.12 13.11
CA GLY A 423 17.36 -10.04 13.95
C GLY A 423 17.63 -10.24 15.44
N GLN A 424 17.78 -11.51 15.90
CA GLN A 424 18.03 -11.82 17.29
C GLN A 424 19.32 -11.16 17.81
N TYR A 425 20.42 -11.25 17.08
CA TYR A 425 21.69 -10.67 17.52
C TYR A 425 21.65 -9.17 17.80
N PRO A 426 21.13 -8.31 16.89
CA PRO A 426 20.98 -6.90 17.20
C PRO A 426 19.91 -6.62 18.28
N MET A 427 18.89 -7.48 18.41
CA MET A 427 17.90 -7.36 19.49
C MET A 427 18.56 -7.52 20.85
N ASP A 428 19.35 -8.60 21.04
CA ASP A 428 20.07 -8.89 22.30
C ASP A 428 21.02 -7.73 22.66
N TRP A 429 21.68 -7.11 21.65
CA TRP A 429 22.55 -5.95 21.91
C TRP A 429 21.77 -4.70 22.35
N ILE A 430 20.61 -4.47 21.76
CA ILE A 430 19.76 -3.33 22.13
C ILE A 430 19.16 -3.57 23.50
N GLU A 431 18.73 -4.79 23.81
CA GLU A 431 18.19 -5.18 25.10
C GLU A 431 19.22 -4.98 26.20
N ALA A 432 20.43 -5.50 26.05
CA ALA A 432 21.54 -5.25 26.97
C ALA A 432 21.86 -3.75 27.11
N GLY A 433 21.73 -2.98 26.04
CA GLY A 433 21.89 -1.51 26.07
C GLY A 433 20.79 -0.80 26.86
N VAL A 434 19.54 -1.24 26.72
CA VAL A 434 18.38 -0.72 27.48
C VAL A 434 18.53 -1.05 28.95
N GLU A 435 18.90 -2.30 29.32
CA GLU A 435 19.18 -2.72 30.69
C GLU A 435 20.34 -1.92 31.30
N TRP A 436 21.44 -1.76 30.56
CA TRP A 436 22.57 -0.95 31.00
C TRP A 436 22.15 0.50 31.28
N LEU A 437 21.31 1.09 30.45
CA LEU A 437 20.79 2.45 30.63
C LEU A 437 19.87 2.53 31.85
N GLY A 438 19.01 1.54 32.06
CA GLY A 438 18.16 1.41 33.25
C GLY A 438 18.97 1.34 34.53
N ASN A 439 20.00 0.47 34.55
CA ASN A 439 20.91 0.32 35.67
C ASN A 439 21.72 1.61 35.95
N LEU A 440 22.16 2.32 34.92
CA LEU A 440 22.86 3.61 35.04
C LEU A 440 21.97 4.65 35.73
N VAL A 441 20.72 4.80 35.28
CA VAL A 441 19.74 5.70 35.89
C VAL A 441 19.41 5.27 37.30
N GLY A 442 19.27 3.95 37.52
CA GLY A 442 19.06 3.36 38.86
C GLY A 442 20.11 3.70 39.88
N THR A 443 21.38 3.77 39.45
CA THR A 443 22.50 4.10 40.35
C THR A 443 22.71 5.61 40.59
N TRP A 444 22.27 6.46 39.63
CA TRP A 444 22.51 7.91 39.66
C TRP A 444 21.38 8.69 40.33
N MET A 445 20.17 8.15 40.32
CA MET A 445 18.98 8.83 40.83
C MET A 445 18.59 8.28 42.20
N PRO A 446 18.19 9.16 43.15
CA PRO A 446 17.62 8.71 44.41
C PRO A 446 16.27 8.02 44.16
N ASP A 447 15.92 7.07 45.04
CA ASP A 447 14.66 6.33 44.97
C ASP A 447 13.48 7.29 45.06
N GLY A 448 12.50 7.08 44.16
CA GLY A 448 11.31 7.88 44.12
C GLY A 448 10.57 7.78 42.76
N MET A 449 9.38 8.32 42.72
CA MET A 449 8.47 8.28 41.59
C MET A 449 9.12 8.68 40.25
N LEU A 450 10.04 9.66 40.25
CA LEU A 450 10.69 10.12 39.01
C LEU A 450 11.67 9.08 38.46
N LYS A 451 12.36 8.36 39.36
CA LYS A 451 13.24 7.24 38.98
C LYS A 451 12.42 6.11 38.36
N ASP A 452 11.33 5.70 39.02
CA ASP A 452 10.46 4.63 38.58
C ASP A 452 9.79 5.00 37.21
N LEU A 453 9.34 6.25 37.05
CA LEU A 453 8.81 6.73 35.76
C LEU A 453 9.86 6.64 34.65
N LEU A 454 11.12 7.02 34.93
CA LEU A 454 12.17 7.01 33.92
C LEU A 454 12.60 5.58 33.58
N ILE A 455 12.72 4.70 34.53
CA ILE A 455 13.18 3.33 34.33
C ILE A 455 12.04 2.49 33.69
N ASP A 456 10.91 2.39 34.38
CA ASP A 456 9.85 1.47 33.98
C ASP A 456 8.93 2.10 32.91
N GLY A 457 8.57 3.38 33.08
CA GLY A 457 7.67 4.08 32.17
C GLY A 457 8.30 4.45 30.84
N VAL A 458 9.51 5.03 30.85
CA VAL A 458 10.16 5.57 29.65
C VAL A 458 11.17 4.57 29.06
N ILE A 459 12.17 4.17 29.84
CA ILE A 459 13.25 3.29 29.34
C ILE A 459 12.70 1.90 29.08
N GLY A 460 11.95 1.29 29.98
CA GLY A 460 11.32 -0.01 29.80
C GLY A 460 10.29 0.02 28.67
N GLY A 461 9.39 1.00 28.66
CA GLY A 461 8.34 1.10 27.64
C GLY A 461 8.84 1.41 26.23
N VAL A 462 9.77 2.36 26.08
CA VAL A 462 10.38 2.69 24.78
C VAL A 462 11.39 1.63 24.38
N GLY A 463 12.16 1.12 25.34
CA GLY A 463 13.16 0.06 25.15
C GLY A 463 12.52 -1.19 24.57
N GLY A 464 11.43 -1.68 25.16
CA GLY A 464 10.71 -2.86 24.69
C GLY A 464 10.25 -2.77 23.23
N VAL A 465 10.03 -1.55 22.70
CA VAL A 465 9.69 -1.36 21.29
C VAL A 465 10.91 -1.24 20.38
N ILE A 466 11.96 -0.56 20.86
CA ILE A 466 13.20 -0.38 20.09
C ILE A 466 13.93 -1.72 19.93
N VAL A 467 13.83 -2.63 20.88
CA VAL A 467 14.37 -3.99 20.80
C VAL A 467 13.86 -4.71 19.55
N PHE A 468 12.59 -4.54 19.13
CA PHE A 468 12.04 -5.17 17.93
C PHE A 468 12.37 -4.45 16.62
N LEU A 469 13.00 -3.27 16.68
CA LEU A 469 13.32 -2.49 15.46
C LEU A 469 14.19 -3.27 14.46
N PRO A 470 15.23 -4.04 14.85
CA PRO A 470 16.03 -4.82 13.92
C PRO A 470 15.19 -5.82 13.10
N ASN A 471 14.26 -6.54 13.73
CA ASN A 471 13.38 -7.48 13.03
C ASN A 471 12.52 -6.76 11.99
N ILE A 472 12.00 -5.59 12.32
CA ILE A 472 11.21 -4.76 11.41
C ILE A 472 12.07 -4.27 10.23
N VAL A 473 13.30 -3.85 10.50
CA VAL A 473 14.26 -3.38 9.49
C VAL A 473 14.62 -4.50 8.52
N ILE A 474 14.92 -5.71 9.04
CA ILE A 474 15.26 -6.89 8.21
C ILE A 474 14.03 -7.33 7.39
N LEU A 475 12.85 -7.33 7.99
CA LEU A 475 11.61 -7.61 7.25
C LEU A 475 11.41 -6.63 6.09
N TYR A 476 11.61 -5.35 6.31
CA TYR A 476 11.55 -4.34 5.24
C TYR A 476 12.65 -4.52 4.19
N LEU A 477 13.84 -4.99 4.58
CA LEU A 477 14.92 -5.31 3.64
C LEU A 477 14.46 -6.37 2.63
N PHE A 478 13.95 -7.51 3.12
CA PHE A 478 13.47 -8.59 2.25
C PHE A 478 12.27 -8.15 1.41
N MET A 479 11.36 -7.39 1.99
CA MET A 479 10.22 -6.83 1.26
C MET A 479 10.66 -5.93 0.12
N SER A 480 11.62 -5.03 0.38
CA SER A 480 12.15 -4.14 -0.66
C SER A 480 12.84 -4.92 -1.79
N ILE A 481 13.59 -5.97 -1.45
CA ILE A 481 14.19 -6.86 -2.45
C ILE A 481 13.11 -7.54 -3.31
N MET A 482 12.06 -8.07 -2.71
CA MET A 482 10.97 -8.73 -3.42
C MET A 482 10.16 -7.76 -4.28
N GLU A 483 9.95 -6.54 -3.81
CA GLU A 483 9.26 -5.46 -4.53
C GLU A 483 10.11 -4.99 -5.73
N ASP A 484 11.36 -4.63 -5.50
CA ASP A 484 12.26 -4.08 -6.52
C ASP A 484 12.63 -5.11 -7.60
N THR A 485 12.68 -6.42 -7.25
CA THR A 485 12.88 -7.49 -8.23
C THR A 485 11.66 -7.76 -9.10
N GLY A 486 10.48 -7.26 -8.74
CA GLY A 486 9.21 -7.54 -9.42
C GLY A 486 8.57 -8.88 -9.05
N TYR A 487 9.12 -9.61 -8.04
CA TYR A 487 8.55 -10.89 -7.59
C TYR A 487 7.18 -10.72 -6.92
N MET A 488 6.95 -9.59 -6.24
CA MET A 488 5.66 -9.32 -5.56
C MET A 488 4.46 -9.33 -6.52
N ALA A 489 4.62 -8.82 -7.73
CA ALA A 489 3.57 -8.88 -8.75
C ALA A 489 3.24 -10.34 -9.15
N ARG A 490 4.27 -11.21 -9.22
CA ARG A 490 4.09 -12.64 -9.52
C ARG A 490 3.41 -13.37 -8.36
N ALA A 491 3.80 -13.09 -7.13
CA ALA A 491 3.14 -13.62 -5.94
C ALA A 491 1.65 -13.24 -5.92
N ALA A 492 1.33 -11.97 -6.19
CA ALA A 492 -0.05 -11.52 -6.31
C ALA A 492 -0.80 -12.21 -7.46
N PHE A 493 -0.14 -12.44 -8.60
CA PHE A 493 -0.71 -13.18 -9.74
C PHE A 493 -1.03 -14.64 -9.39
N ILE A 494 -0.15 -15.35 -8.69
CA ILE A 494 -0.37 -16.74 -8.25
C ILE A 494 -1.56 -16.83 -7.31
N MET A 495 -1.69 -15.86 -6.40
CA MET A 495 -2.67 -15.87 -5.31
C MET A 495 -4.01 -15.20 -5.67
N ASP A 496 -4.12 -14.56 -6.83
CA ASP A 496 -5.30 -13.74 -7.15
C ASP A 496 -6.60 -14.54 -7.13
N ARG A 497 -6.62 -15.76 -7.67
CA ARG A 497 -7.82 -16.59 -7.66
C ARG A 497 -8.30 -16.91 -6.25
N LEU A 498 -7.36 -17.21 -5.33
CA LEU A 498 -7.70 -17.48 -3.93
C LEU A 498 -8.27 -16.22 -3.26
N MET A 499 -7.65 -15.07 -3.49
CA MET A 499 -8.12 -13.80 -2.96
C MET A 499 -9.48 -13.40 -3.54
N HIS A 500 -9.70 -13.68 -4.82
CA HIS A 500 -10.97 -13.39 -5.47
C HIS A 500 -12.14 -14.20 -4.89
N LEU A 501 -11.93 -15.46 -4.52
CA LEU A 501 -12.95 -16.29 -3.86
C LEU A 501 -13.47 -15.66 -2.56
N ILE A 502 -12.64 -14.89 -1.87
CA ILE A 502 -13.02 -14.13 -0.67
C ILE A 502 -13.37 -12.66 -0.96
N GLY A 503 -13.50 -12.31 -2.23
CA GLY A 503 -13.89 -10.98 -2.68
C GLY A 503 -12.78 -9.92 -2.58
N LEU A 504 -11.51 -10.32 -2.46
CA LEU A 504 -10.36 -9.42 -2.39
C LEU A 504 -9.53 -9.44 -3.67
N HIS A 505 -8.68 -8.45 -3.81
CA HIS A 505 -7.70 -8.35 -4.91
C HIS A 505 -6.44 -9.18 -4.58
N GLY A 506 -5.78 -9.77 -5.58
CA GLY A 506 -4.55 -10.54 -5.38
C GLY A 506 -3.44 -9.80 -4.62
N LYS A 507 -3.33 -8.48 -4.82
CA LYS A 507 -2.39 -7.64 -4.06
C LYS A 507 -2.67 -7.60 -2.55
N SER A 508 -3.90 -7.92 -2.10
CA SER A 508 -4.24 -8.00 -0.66
C SER A 508 -3.53 -9.15 0.05
N PHE A 509 -3.11 -10.17 -0.70
CA PHE A 509 -2.39 -11.31 -0.14
C PHE A 509 -1.07 -10.93 0.51
N ILE A 510 -0.36 -9.96 -0.06
CA ILE A 510 0.95 -9.50 0.41
C ILE A 510 0.87 -8.92 1.84
N PRO A 511 0.02 -7.91 2.12
CA PRO A 511 -0.20 -7.43 3.49
C PRO A 511 -0.63 -8.54 4.46
N LEU A 512 -1.50 -9.47 4.02
CA LEU A 512 -1.96 -10.55 4.88
C LEU A 512 -0.82 -11.48 5.32
N VAL A 513 0.09 -11.84 4.43
CA VAL A 513 1.27 -12.64 4.78
C VAL A 513 2.21 -11.86 5.71
N MET A 514 2.42 -10.56 5.45
CA MET A 514 3.21 -9.71 6.34
C MET A 514 2.64 -9.64 7.75
N GLY A 515 1.31 -9.76 7.88
CA GLY A 515 0.61 -9.76 9.16
C GLY A 515 1.06 -10.87 10.11
N PHE A 516 1.58 -11.98 9.60
CA PHE A 516 2.18 -13.04 10.43
C PHE A 516 3.49 -12.60 11.10
N GLY A 517 4.22 -11.64 10.53
CA GLY A 517 5.38 -11.03 11.17
C GLY A 517 4.95 -9.89 12.10
N CYS A 518 4.44 -8.81 11.54
CA CYS A 518 3.98 -7.62 12.27
C CYS A 518 2.83 -6.92 11.54
N ASN A 519 1.75 -6.62 12.25
CA ASN A 519 0.57 -5.99 11.69
C ASN A 519 0.79 -4.52 11.29
N VAL A 520 1.70 -3.78 11.93
CA VAL A 520 1.96 -2.37 11.61
C VAL A 520 2.50 -2.19 10.19
N PRO A 521 3.64 -2.83 9.79
CA PRO A 521 4.09 -2.77 8.41
C PRO A 521 3.09 -3.38 7.43
N ALA A 522 2.32 -4.40 7.83
CA ALA A 522 1.28 -4.99 7.00
C ALA A 522 0.16 -3.98 6.66
N VAL A 523 -0.32 -3.21 7.63
CA VAL A 523 -1.29 -2.12 7.39
C VAL A 523 -0.70 -1.05 6.47
N MET A 524 0.56 -0.65 6.67
CA MET A 524 1.22 0.32 5.79
C MET A 524 1.39 -0.21 4.35
N ALA A 525 1.60 -1.51 4.18
CA ALA A 525 1.71 -2.14 2.85
C ALA A 525 0.39 -2.14 2.07
N THR A 526 -0.75 -1.99 2.73
CA THR A 526 -2.06 -1.90 2.03
C THR A 526 -2.17 -0.71 1.07
N ARG A 527 -1.26 0.26 1.13
CA ARG A 527 -1.15 1.38 0.19
C ARG A 527 -0.97 0.93 -1.27
N THR A 528 -0.38 -0.26 -1.47
CA THR A 528 -0.20 -0.84 -2.81
C THR A 528 -1.50 -1.32 -3.46
N ILE A 529 -2.61 -1.35 -2.70
CA ILE A 529 -3.93 -1.76 -3.16
C ILE A 529 -4.67 -0.55 -3.71
N GLU A 530 -4.94 -0.53 -5.00
CA GLU A 530 -5.56 0.58 -5.72
C GLU A 530 -7.02 0.82 -5.31
N SER A 531 -7.80 -0.26 -5.12
CA SER A 531 -9.19 -0.17 -4.69
C SER A 531 -9.29 0.21 -3.22
N ARG A 532 -9.94 1.36 -2.93
CA ARG A 532 -10.19 1.82 -1.56
C ARG A 532 -10.95 0.78 -0.74
N ASN A 533 -11.97 0.14 -1.31
CA ASN A 533 -12.78 -0.87 -0.63
C ASN A 533 -11.95 -2.10 -0.27
N ASN A 534 -11.17 -2.63 -1.21
CA ASN A 534 -10.29 -3.77 -0.95
C ASN A 534 -9.19 -3.42 0.06
N ARG A 535 -8.63 -2.21 0.00
CA ARG A 535 -7.67 -1.70 0.98
C ARG A 535 -8.28 -1.65 2.38
N MET A 536 -9.50 -1.12 2.53
CA MET A 536 -10.19 -1.03 3.81
C MET A 536 -10.49 -2.41 4.40
N VAL A 537 -11.05 -3.32 3.60
CA VAL A 537 -11.32 -4.69 4.06
C VAL A 537 -10.03 -5.37 4.49
N THR A 538 -8.95 -5.27 3.69
CA THR A 538 -7.64 -5.86 4.03
C THR A 538 -7.11 -5.31 5.35
N MET A 539 -7.18 -3.98 5.58
CA MET A 539 -6.75 -3.37 6.85
C MET A 539 -7.55 -3.89 8.05
N LEU A 540 -8.86 -4.09 7.88
CA LEU A 540 -9.73 -4.54 8.97
C LEU A 540 -9.59 -6.01 9.33
N ILE A 541 -9.13 -6.86 8.39
CA ILE A 541 -8.92 -8.29 8.66
C ILE A 541 -7.49 -8.62 9.06
N LEU A 542 -6.53 -7.72 8.82
CA LEU A 542 -5.13 -7.90 9.20
C LEU A 542 -4.92 -8.24 10.68
N PRO A 543 -5.64 -7.64 11.64
CA PRO A 543 -5.50 -7.98 13.06
C PRO A 543 -5.73 -9.46 13.40
N PHE A 544 -6.42 -10.22 12.56
CA PHE A 544 -6.66 -11.67 12.77
C PHE A 544 -5.47 -12.54 12.33
N MET A 545 -4.53 -11.98 11.55
CA MET A 545 -3.26 -12.65 11.29
C MET A 545 -2.41 -12.66 12.56
N SER A 546 -2.04 -13.86 13.01
CA SER A 546 -1.26 -14.01 14.24
C SER A 546 0.16 -13.46 14.04
N CYS A 547 0.47 -12.30 14.64
CA CYS A 547 1.82 -11.76 14.62
C CYS A 547 2.75 -12.50 15.60
N SER A 548 4.06 -12.34 15.42
CA SER A 548 5.09 -12.97 16.26
C SER A 548 4.98 -12.64 17.75
N ALA A 549 4.53 -11.44 18.08
CA ALA A 549 4.37 -10.98 19.48
C ALA A 549 3.30 -11.76 20.28
N ARG A 550 2.44 -12.54 19.63
CA ARG A 550 1.47 -13.43 20.30
C ARG A 550 2.03 -14.82 20.60
N LEU A 551 3.12 -15.17 19.95
CA LEU A 551 3.70 -16.52 20.06
C LEU A 551 4.10 -16.91 21.51
N PRO A 552 4.71 -16.02 22.34
CA PRO A 552 5.02 -16.35 23.72
C PRO A 552 3.80 -16.80 24.52
N VAL A 553 2.65 -16.12 24.38
CA VAL A 553 1.40 -16.50 25.06
C VAL A 553 0.94 -17.90 24.65
N TYR A 554 1.04 -18.20 23.35
CA TYR A 554 0.66 -19.53 22.87
C TYR A 554 1.60 -20.62 23.35
N LEU A 555 2.92 -20.37 23.36
CA LEU A 555 3.92 -21.31 23.83
C LEU A 555 3.73 -21.62 25.33
N LEU A 556 3.51 -20.58 26.13
CA LEU A 556 3.24 -20.72 27.57
C LEU A 556 2.02 -21.61 27.83
N LEU A 557 0.87 -21.25 27.26
CA LEU A 557 -0.39 -21.96 27.52
C LEU A 557 -0.48 -23.34 26.85
N ALA A 558 0.04 -23.46 25.62
CA ALA A 558 0.09 -24.75 24.95
C ALA A 558 1.08 -25.71 25.65
N GLY A 559 2.20 -25.20 26.12
CA GLY A 559 3.17 -25.96 26.92
C GLY A 559 2.58 -26.40 28.26
N ALA A 560 1.84 -25.51 28.95
CA ALA A 560 1.22 -25.79 30.24
C ALA A 560 0.09 -26.81 30.15
N PHE A 561 -0.83 -26.67 29.21
CA PHE A 561 -2.08 -27.43 29.18
C PHE A 561 -2.14 -28.51 28.10
N PHE A 562 -1.29 -28.44 27.07
CA PHE A 562 -1.26 -29.37 25.94
C PHE A 562 0.15 -29.88 25.60
N PRO A 563 0.96 -30.37 26.58
CA PRO A 563 2.37 -30.68 26.34
C PRO A 563 2.60 -31.71 25.22
N GLN A 564 1.70 -32.71 25.06
CA GLN A 564 1.82 -33.72 24.04
C GLN A 564 1.35 -33.27 22.64
N SER A 565 0.58 -32.18 22.54
CA SER A 565 -0.04 -31.71 21.30
C SER A 565 0.16 -30.21 21.04
N ALA A 566 1.12 -29.58 21.73
CA ALA A 566 1.38 -28.15 21.67
C ALA A 566 1.56 -27.64 20.22
N GLY A 567 2.32 -28.37 19.38
CA GLY A 567 2.51 -28.05 17.98
C GLY A 567 1.21 -28.06 17.16
N THR A 568 0.30 -29.02 17.46
CA THR A 568 -1.00 -29.09 16.79
C THR A 568 -1.91 -27.94 17.19
N VAL A 569 -1.90 -27.57 18.48
CA VAL A 569 -2.67 -26.43 19.01
C VAL A 569 -2.16 -25.14 18.37
N LEU A 570 -0.85 -24.92 18.32
CA LEU A 570 -0.24 -23.76 17.65
C LEU A 570 -0.65 -23.67 16.19
N PHE A 571 -0.51 -24.76 15.44
CA PHE A 571 -0.97 -24.79 14.05
C PHE A 571 -2.46 -24.48 13.91
N GLY A 572 -3.29 -25.04 14.82
CA GLY A 572 -4.72 -24.77 14.90
C GLY A 572 -5.03 -23.29 15.12
N MET A 573 -4.26 -22.59 15.97
CA MET A 573 -4.41 -21.16 16.23
C MET A 573 -4.13 -20.31 14.97
N TYR A 574 -3.04 -20.61 14.25
CA TYR A 574 -2.75 -19.91 12.99
C TYR A 574 -3.83 -20.15 11.95
N PHE A 575 -4.30 -21.39 11.83
CA PHE A 575 -5.36 -21.76 10.89
C PHE A 575 -6.69 -21.11 11.24
N LEU A 576 -7.04 -21.05 12.53
CA LEU A 576 -8.23 -20.36 13.01
C LEU A 576 -8.19 -18.86 12.66
N GLY A 577 -7.05 -18.21 12.84
CA GLY A 577 -6.86 -16.81 12.46
C GLY A 577 -7.15 -16.57 10.97
N ILE A 578 -6.67 -17.44 10.10
CA ILE A 578 -6.97 -17.37 8.66
C ILE A 578 -8.46 -17.55 8.39
N ILE A 579 -9.12 -18.54 9.03
CA ILE A 579 -10.56 -18.77 8.86
C ILE A 579 -11.35 -17.52 9.29
N VAL A 580 -11.05 -16.96 10.46
CA VAL A 580 -11.72 -15.76 10.96
C VAL A 580 -11.51 -14.58 10.02
N ALA A 581 -10.29 -14.39 9.49
CA ALA A 581 -10.01 -13.35 8.51
C ALA A 581 -10.82 -13.50 7.22
N VAL A 582 -10.92 -14.74 6.70
CA VAL A 582 -11.71 -15.04 5.50
C VAL A 582 -13.20 -14.78 5.74
N LEU A 583 -13.76 -15.29 6.82
CA LEU A 583 -15.18 -15.10 7.16
C LEU A 583 -15.48 -13.60 7.36
N SER A 584 -14.59 -12.90 8.04
CA SER A 584 -14.70 -11.47 8.27
C SER A 584 -14.61 -10.67 6.97
N ALA A 585 -13.72 -11.04 6.03
CA ALA A 585 -13.64 -10.42 4.72
C ALA A 585 -14.96 -10.55 3.94
N LEU A 586 -15.53 -11.77 3.92
CA LEU A 586 -16.81 -12.04 3.25
C LEU A 586 -17.94 -11.22 3.87
N LEU A 587 -17.97 -11.12 5.21
CA LEU A 587 -18.98 -10.39 5.94
C LEU A 587 -18.87 -8.88 5.71
N LEU A 588 -17.68 -8.31 5.81
CA LEU A 588 -17.41 -6.90 5.54
C LEU A 588 -17.74 -6.51 4.09
N LYS A 589 -17.37 -7.36 3.12
CA LYS A 589 -17.73 -7.15 1.70
C LYS A 589 -19.25 -7.16 1.51
N LYS A 590 -19.95 -8.10 2.10
CA LYS A 590 -21.39 -8.22 1.94
C LYS A 590 -22.18 -7.05 2.54
N PHE A 591 -21.76 -6.54 3.70
CA PHE A 591 -22.55 -5.55 4.45
C PHE A 591 -22.04 -4.10 4.32
N PHE A 592 -20.74 -3.88 4.18
CA PHE A 592 -20.15 -2.54 4.23
C PHE A 592 -19.51 -2.09 2.90
N PHE A 593 -18.98 -3.01 2.09
CA PHE A 593 -18.19 -2.69 0.90
C PHE A 593 -18.71 -3.42 -0.34
N THR A 594 -20.00 -3.21 -0.66
CA THR A 594 -20.71 -3.95 -1.73
C THR A 594 -20.38 -3.51 -3.15
N ARG A 595 -19.80 -2.33 -3.36
CA ARG A 595 -19.47 -1.81 -4.69
C ARG A 595 -18.05 -2.21 -5.10
N GLU A 596 -17.91 -2.75 -6.30
CA GLU A 596 -16.59 -2.91 -6.95
C GLU A 596 -16.24 -1.59 -7.62
N ASP A 597 -15.20 -0.90 -7.11
CA ASP A 597 -14.83 0.44 -7.58
C ASP A 597 -13.82 0.41 -8.73
N THR A 598 -13.05 -0.66 -8.91
CA THR A 598 -11.99 -0.72 -9.92
C THR A 598 -11.84 -2.09 -10.55
N PRO A 599 -11.72 -2.14 -11.89
CA PRO A 599 -11.47 -3.39 -12.62
C PRO A 599 -10.07 -3.94 -12.26
N PHE A 600 -9.95 -5.26 -12.30
CA PHE A 600 -8.68 -5.94 -12.10
C PHE A 600 -7.89 -5.95 -13.40
N VAL A 601 -6.85 -5.15 -13.47
CA VAL A 601 -5.83 -5.29 -14.52
C VAL A 601 -4.47 -5.19 -13.84
N MET A 602 -3.71 -6.27 -13.86
CA MET A 602 -2.40 -6.33 -13.21
C MET A 602 -1.28 -6.39 -14.23
N GLU A 603 -0.34 -5.48 -14.11
CA GLU A 603 0.89 -5.53 -14.88
C GLU A 603 1.93 -6.39 -14.19
N LEU A 604 2.68 -7.10 -14.99
CA LEU A 604 3.82 -7.88 -14.55
C LEU A 604 5.11 -7.17 -15.01
N PRO A 605 5.71 -6.32 -14.17
CA PRO A 605 6.92 -5.58 -14.54
C PRO A 605 8.06 -6.54 -14.84
N PRO A 606 9.03 -6.18 -15.71
CA PRO A 606 10.20 -7.02 -15.98
C PRO A 606 11.02 -7.24 -14.71
N TYR A 607 11.71 -8.38 -14.63
CA TYR A 607 12.63 -8.64 -13.52
C TYR A 607 13.84 -7.71 -13.60
N ARG A 608 14.13 -7.06 -12.49
CA ARG A 608 15.28 -6.17 -12.35
C ARG A 608 16.10 -6.53 -11.12
N ILE A 609 17.40 -6.42 -11.22
CA ILE A 609 18.29 -6.58 -10.07
C ILE A 609 18.33 -5.23 -9.35
N PRO A 610 17.84 -5.16 -8.10
CA PRO A 610 17.85 -3.91 -7.36
C PRO A 610 19.29 -3.49 -7.01
N THR A 611 19.53 -2.18 -6.91
CA THR A 611 20.81 -1.70 -6.39
C THR A 611 20.79 -1.76 -4.87
N THR A 612 21.94 -2.13 -4.28
CA THR A 612 22.12 -2.19 -2.83
C THR A 612 21.72 -0.85 -2.17
N MET A 613 22.08 0.27 -2.80
CA MET A 613 21.75 1.60 -2.27
C MET A 613 20.25 1.90 -2.30
N SER A 614 19.53 1.48 -3.36
CA SER A 614 18.07 1.64 -3.43
C SER A 614 17.39 0.86 -2.32
N VAL A 615 17.75 -0.41 -2.15
CA VAL A 615 17.19 -1.29 -1.12
C VAL A 615 17.44 -0.73 0.28
N LEU A 616 18.68 -0.31 0.58
CA LEU A 616 19.02 0.27 1.88
C LEU A 616 18.29 1.60 2.14
N LEU A 617 18.15 2.44 1.12
CA LEU A 617 17.43 3.70 1.25
C LEU A 617 15.94 3.48 1.48
N HIS A 618 15.30 2.57 0.75
CA HIS A 618 13.89 2.19 0.95
C HIS A 618 13.68 1.60 2.34
N MET A 619 14.54 0.67 2.76
CA MET A 619 14.53 0.08 4.09
C MET A 619 14.62 1.15 5.18
N TRP A 620 15.63 2.05 5.09
CA TRP A 620 15.83 3.12 6.07
C TRP A 620 14.67 4.13 6.11
N THR A 621 14.16 4.50 4.94
CA THR A 621 13.01 5.42 4.85
C THR A 621 11.77 4.83 5.53
N ARG A 622 11.49 3.54 5.32
CA ARG A 622 10.37 2.85 5.97
C ARG A 622 10.59 2.68 7.48
N ALA A 623 11.81 2.34 7.90
CA ALA A 623 12.18 2.25 9.32
C ALA A 623 12.05 3.61 10.02
N LYS A 624 12.55 4.69 9.40
CA LYS A 624 12.40 6.06 9.90
C LYS A 624 10.93 6.49 9.99
N GLN A 625 10.11 6.15 9.01
CA GLN A 625 8.66 6.41 9.05
C GLN A 625 7.98 5.67 10.18
N TYR A 626 8.37 4.41 10.44
CA TYR A 626 7.87 3.63 11.57
C TYR A 626 8.22 4.30 12.89
N LEU A 627 9.48 4.63 13.14
CA LEU A 627 9.93 5.29 14.37
C LEU A 627 9.23 6.65 14.58
N ASN A 628 9.18 7.49 13.56
CA ASN A 628 8.57 8.81 13.69
C ASN A 628 7.04 8.76 13.91
N LYS A 629 6.36 7.77 13.30
CA LYS A 629 4.90 7.65 13.41
C LYS A 629 4.45 6.93 14.67
N MET A 630 5.23 5.97 15.14
CA MET A 630 4.86 5.07 16.25
C MET A 630 5.54 5.43 17.57
N GLY A 631 6.78 5.92 17.54
CA GLY A 631 7.57 6.16 18.75
C GLY A 631 6.89 7.08 19.77
N THR A 632 6.32 8.21 19.32
CA THR A 632 5.59 9.12 20.22
C THR A 632 4.31 8.51 20.78
N VAL A 633 3.58 7.73 19.97
CA VAL A 633 2.34 7.08 20.41
C VAL A 633 2.64 6.00 21.45
N ILE A 634 3.68 5.23 21.22
CA ILE A 634 4.11 4.15 22.11
C ILE A 634 4.62 4.73 23.44
N LEU A 635 5.44 5.80 23.39
CA LEU A 635 5.90 6.48 24.60
C LEU A 635 4.74 6.95 25.47
N VAL A 636 3.75 7.63 24.85
CA VAL A 636 2.57 8.10 25.59
C VAL A 636 1.77 6.93 26.17
N ALA A 637 1.60 5.86 25.39
CA ALA A 637 0.87 4.67 25.83
C ALA A 637 1.60 3.96 27.00
N SER A 638 2.93 3.81 26.92
CA SER A 638 3.75 3.21 27.99
C SER A 638 3.67 4.01 29.28
N ILE A 639 3.81 5.34 29.19
CA ILE A 639 3.67 6.20 30.38
C ILE A 639 2.27 6.08 30.97
N ALA A 640 1.23 6.00 30.14
CA ALA A 640 -0.15 5.84 30.61
C ALA A 640 -0.37 4.49 31.31
N VAL A 641 0.13 3.40 30.75
CA VAL A 641 0.04 2.06 31.35
C VAL A 641 0.85 2.00 32.65
N TRP A 642 2.07 2.54 32.65
CA TRP A 642 2.89 2.67 33.85
C TRP A 642 2.16 3.44 34.97
N ALA A 643 1.60 4.61 34.65
CA ALA A 643 0.86 5.41 35.60
C ALA A 643 -0.36 4.68 36.18
N LEU A 644 -1.10 3.93 35.35
CA LEU A 644 -2.22 3.11 35.80
C LEU A 644 -1.78 1.95 36.73
N GLY A 645 -0.61 1.39 36.50
CA GLY A 645 -0.03 0.34 37.36
C GLY A 645 0.66 0.88 38.63
N TYR A 646 1.18 2.12 38.55
CA TYR A 646 1.91 2.76 39.67
C TYR A 646 0.96 3.37 40.71
N PHE A 647 -0.18 3.93 40.29
CA PHE A 647 -1.12 4.61 41.16
C PHE A 647 -2.40 3.80 41.40
N PRO A 648 -3.01 3.91 42.64
CA PRO A 648 -2.42 4.43 43.87
C PRO A 648 -1.29 3.54 44.36
N ARG A 649 -0.28 4.11 45.01
CA ARG A 649 0.82 3.33 45.57
C ARG A 649 0.34 2.55 46.78
N TYR A 650 0.75 1.29 46.86
CA TYR A 650 0.51 0.47 48.02
C TYR A 650 1.43 0.98 49.15
N GLU A 651 0.86 1.41 50.27
CA GLU A 651 1.62 1.73 51.47
C GLU A 651 1.79 0.44 52.28
N GLY A 652 2.99 -0.14 52.20
CA GLY A 652 3.31 -1.44 52.79
C GLY A 652 2.85 -1.54 54.26
N GLY A 653 2.38 -2.74 54.62
CA GLY A 653 2.01 -3.14 55.96
C GLY A 653 3.09 -4.01 56.62
N THR A 654 2.86 -4.43 57.89
CA THR A 654 3.68 -5.53 58.46
C THR A 654 3.33 -6.83 57.76
N GLU A 655 4.31 -7.72 57.53
CA GLU A 655 4.16 -9.03 56.89
C GLU A 655 2.90 -9.77 57.35
N THR A 656 2.63 -9.81 58.64
CA THR A 656 1.45 -10.43 59.22
C THR A 656 0.13 -9.75 58.80
N GLN A 657 0.14 -8.44 58.56
CA GLN A 657 -1.03 -7.70 58.11
C GLN A 657 -1.29 -7.89 56.59
N GLU A 658 -0.22 -7.97 55.81
CA GLU A 658 -0.28 -8.22 54.39
C GLU A 658 -0.86 -9.62 54.10
N VAL A 659 -0.31 -10.64 54.77
CA VAL A 659 -0.82 -12.02 54.67
C VAL A 659 -2.26 -12.13 55.16
N ALA A 660 -2.60 -11.49 56.29
CA ALA A 660 -3.96 -11.51 56.81
C ALA A 660 -4.98 -10.78 55.89
N ASN A 661 -4.55 -9.73 55.21
CA ASN A 661 -5.41 -9.04 54.21
C ASN A 661 -5.58 -9.85 52.92
N PHE A 662 -4.47 -10.43 52.41
CA PHE A 662 -4.50 -11.30 51.24
C PHE A 662 -5.37 -12.55 51.44
N ALA A 663 -5.29 -13.13 52.68
CA ALA A 663 -6.11 -14.32 53.06
C ALA A 663 -7.60 -14.08 53.14
N LYS A 664 -8.09 -12.84 53.15
CA LYS A 664 -9.54 -12.55 53.14
C LYS A 664 -10.19 -12.81 51.80
N ASP A 665 -9.46 -12.57 50.71
CA ASP A 665 -10.01 -12.55 49.37
C ASP A 665 -9.47 -13.69 48.46
N HIS A 666 -8.51 -14.49 48.97
CA HIS A 666 -7.81 -15.53 48.22
C HIS A 666 -7.91 -16.93 48.83
N ALA A 667 -7.71 -17.96 47.99
CA ALA A 667 -7.74 -19.36 48.45
C ALA A 667 -6.55 -19.73 49.33
N VAL A 668 -6.69 -20.70 50.24
CA VAL A 668 -5.66 -21.13 51.19
C VAL A 668 -4.33 -21.49 50.51
N SER A 669 -4.39 -22.13 49.33
CA SER A 669 -3.21 -22.49 48.55
C SER A 669 -2.49 -21.27 47.93
N GLU A 670 -3.18 -20.19 47.70
CA GLU A 670 -2.58 -18.92 47.26
C GLU A 670 -1.94 -18.16 48.41
N VAL A 671 -2.54 -18.24 49.61
CA VAL A 671 -2.01 -17.66 50.83
C VAL A 671 -0.70 -18.33 51.26
N GLU A 672 -0.64 -19.66 51.24
CA GLU A 672 0.59 -20.43 51.50
C GLU A 672 1.73 -20.05 50.57
N TYR A 673 1.38 -19.83 49.26
CA TYR A 673 2.37 -19.39 48.30
C TYR A 673 2.83 -17.95 48.52
N PHE A 674 1.91 -17.03 48.83
CA PHE A 674 2.18 -15.66 49.13
C PHE A 674 3.09 -15.48 50.34
N GLU A 675 2.92 -16.30 51.36
CA GLU A 675 3.79 -16.35 52.55
C GLU A 675 5.23 -16.76 52.21
N GLY A 676 5.40 -17.63 51.21
CA GLY A 676 6.72 -18.08 50.75
C GLY A 676 7.46 -17.13 49.82
N LEU A 677 6.84 -16.02 49.36
CA LEU A 677 7.46 -15.04 48.47
C LEU A 677 8.42 -14.10 49.23
N SER A 678 9.40 -13.55 48.53
CA SER A 678 10.22 -12.45 49.02
C SER A 678 9.38 -11.18 49.23
N GLU A 679 9.90 -10.28 50.09
CA GLU A 679 9.21 -8.99 50.40
C GLU A 679 8.95 -8.18 49.11
N GLU A 680 9.93 -8.09 48.21
CA GLU A 680 9.82 -7.41 46.93
C GLU A 680 8.74 -8.01 46.01
N GLN A 681 8.64 -9.32 45.98
CA GLN A 681 7.64 -10.03 45.17
C GLN A 681 6.22 -9.83 45.72
N ARG A 682 6.05 -9.85 47.05
CA ARG A 682 4.78 -9.57 47.71
C ARG A 682 4.33 -8.12 47.46
N GLU A 683 5.26 -7.16 47.63
CA GLU A 683 4.97 -5.75 47.39
C GLU A 683 4.55 -5.52 45.91
N SER A 684 5.25 -6.16 44.97
CA SER A 684 4.91 -6.07 43.51
C SER A 684 3.51 -6.60 43.24
N MET A 685 3.12 -7.76 43.76
CA MET A 685 1.78 -8.33 43.59
C MET A 685 0.70 -7.43 44.19
N LEU A 686 0.87 -6.99 45.41
CA LEU A 686 -0.08 -6.10 46.10
C LEU A 686 -0.18 -4.72 45.47
N GLN A 687 0.92 -4.18 44.94
CA GLN A 687 0.93 -2.95 44.16
C GLN A 687 0.06 -3.06 42.91
N GLN A 688 0.20 -4.13 42.17
CA GLN A 688 -0.60 -4.35 40.94
C GLN A 688 -2.09 -4.51 41.25
N GLU A 689 -2.44 -5.24 42.30
CA GLU A 689 -3.83 -5.45 42.71
C GLU A 689 -4.50 -4.15 43.15
N HIS A 690 -3.81 -3.31 43.96
CA HIS A 690 -4.34 -2.05 44.45
C HIS A 690 -4.32 -0.89 43.46
N SER A 691 -3.56 -1.03 42.37
CA SER A 691 -3.38 -0.03 41.34
C SER A 691 -4.70 0.27 40.57
N TYR A 692 -4.71 1.37 39.81
CA TYR A 692 -5.85 1.63 38.92
C TYR A 692 -6.05 0.54 37.86
N ILE A 693 -4.95 -0.08 37.37
CA ILE A 693 -5.07 -1.16 36.39
C ILE A 693 -5.69 -2.42 37.00
N GLY A 694 -5.35 -2.75 38.25
CA GLY A 694 -5.97 -3.83 39.01
C GLY A 694 -7.47 -3.58 39.25
N LYS A 695 -7.83 -2.37 39.70
CA LYS A 695 -9.22 -1.95 39.86
C LYS A 695 -10.02 -2.00 38.58
N ILE A 696 -9.43 -1.62 37.47
CA ILE A 696 -10.05 -1.78 36.14
C ILE A 696 -10.20 -3.26 35.81
N GLY A 697 -9.19 -4.11 36.11
CA GLY A 697 -9.23 -5.56 35.96
C GLY A 697 -10.45 -6.16 36.67
N HIS A 698 -10.63 -5.87 37.92
CA HIS A 698 -11.82 -6.30 38.72
C HIS A 698 -13.14 -5.75 38.17
N ALA A 699 -13.15 -4.50 37.68
CA ALA A 699 -14.36 -3.90 37.10
C ALA A 699 -14.79 -4.57 35.79
N ILE A 700 -13.85 -5.08 34.99
CA ILE A 700 -14.16 -5.78 33.74
C ILE A 700 -14.27 -7.29 33.88
N GLU A 701 -13.82 -7.87 34.98
CA GLU A 701 -13.88 -9.32 35.26
C GLU A 701 -15.27 -9.92 35.01
N PRO A 702 -16.40 -9.30 35.41
CA PRO A 702 -17.74 -9.86 35.15
C PRO A 702 -18.06 -10.07 33.65
N VAL A 703 -17.41 -9.31 32.76
CA VAL A 703 -17.56 -9.45 31.31
C VAL A 703 -16.81 -10.69 30.81
N PHE A 704 -15.71 -11.03 31.48
CA PHE A 704 -14.80 -12.13 31.07
C PHE A 704 -15.04 -13.41 31.90
N GLU A 705 -15.72 -13.34 33.03
CA GLU A 705 -16.07 -14.49 33.86
C GLU A 705 -16.77 -15.63 33.07
N PRO A 706 -17.69 -15.35 32.10
CA PRO A 706 -18.29 -16.40 31.29
C PRO A 706 -17.28 -17.15 30.42
N LEU A 707 -16.11 -16.57 30.14
CA LEU A 707 -14.99 -17.18 29.42
C LEU A 707 -14.05 -17.97 30.35
N GLY A 708 -14.26 -17.86 31.68
CA GLY A 708 -13.40 -18.46 32.68
C GLY A 708 -12.17 -17.64 33.04
N PHE A 709 -12.07 -16.37 32.59
CA PHE A 709 -10.94 -15.48 32.88
C PHE A 709 -11.17 -14.74 34.21
N ASP A 710 -10.15 -14.63 34.99
CA ASP A 710 -10.10 -13.84 36.22
C ASP A 710 -9.63 -12.41 35.97
N TRP A 711 -9.59 -11.59 37.03
CA TRP A 711 -9.13 -10.22 36.94
C TRP A 711 -7.65 -10.10 36.50
N ARG A 712 -6.78 -11.07 36.86
CA ARG A 712 -5.35 -11.11 36.50
C ARG A 712 -5.18 -11.32 35.00
N MET A 713 -5.90 -12.25 34.42
CA MET A 713 -5.97 -12.43 32.96
C MET A 713 -6.51 -11.18 32.26
N SER A 714 -7.53 -10.54 32.86
CA SER A 714 -8.11 -9.30 32.33
C SER A 714 -7.12 -8.14 32.34
N VAL A 715 -6.32 -8.00 33.39
CA VAL A 715 -5.21 -7.02 33.46
C VAL A 715 -4.15 -7.33 32.42
N ALA A 716 -3.75 -8.59 32.26
CA ALA A 716 -2.75 -8.99 31.24
C ALA A 716 -3.24 -8.71 29.82
N LEU A 717 -4.54 -8.88 29.52
CA LEU A 717 -5.13 -8.49 28.24
C LEU A 717 -5.09 -6.96 28.04
N LEU A 718 -5.32 -6.19 29.09
CA LEU A 718 -5.31 -4.73 29.05
C LEU A 718 -3.90 -4.17 28.82
N THR A 719 -2.89 -4.67 29.52
CA THR A 719 -1.48 -4.31 29.32
C THR A 719 -0.99 -4.74 27.93
N GLY A 720 -1.42 -5.90 27.46
CA GLY A 720 -1.18 -6.39 26.10
C GLY A 720 -1.77 -5.52 24.99
N ALA A 721 -2.54 -4.49 25.30
CA ALA A 721 -2.94 -3.46 24.35
C ALA A 721 -1.75 -2.58 23.92
N ALA A 722 -0.83 -2.29 24.81
CA ALA A 722 0.39 -1.55 24.49
C ALA A 722 1.30 -2.39 23.60
N ALA A 723 1.67 -3.59 24.05
CA ALA A 723 2.47 -4.56 23.32
C ALA A 723 2.07 -5.98 23.73
N LYS A 724 1.94 -6.89 22.77
CA LYS A 724 1.35 -8.23 23.01
C LYS A 724 2.23 -9.15 23.84
N GLU A 725 3.52 -8.97 23.78
CA GLU A 725 4.53 -9.70 24.56
C GLU A 725 4.41 -9.41 26.05
N ILE A 726 3.95 -8.23 26.45
CA ILE A 726 3.79 -7.83 27.86
C ILE A 726 2.72 -8.70 28.57
N VAL A 727 1.84 -9.38 27.84
CA VAL A 727 0.84 -10.28 28.44
C VAL A 727 1.50 -11.32 29.35
N VAL A 728 2.58 -11.97 28.88
CA VAL A 728 3.28 -13.03 29.63
C VAL A 728 3.99 -12.45 30.85
N SER A 729 4.74 -11.35 30.69
CA SER A 729 5.40 -10.66 31.80
C SER A 729 4.40 -10.20 32.86
N THR A 730 3.27 -9.60 32.45
CA THR A 730 2.21 -9.20 33.39
C THR A 730 1.62 -10.41 34.12
N MET A 731 1.41 -11.51 33.43
CA MET A 731 0.97 -12.76 34.08
C MET A 731 2.03 -13.25 35.07
N GLY A 732 3.33 -13.21 34.73
CA GLY A 732 4.41 -13.55 35.61
C GLY A 732 4.37 -12.75 36.92
N VAL A 733 4.29 -11.42 36.84
CA VAL A 733 4.19 -10.55 37.98
C VAL A 733 2.95 -10.83 38.83
N LEU A 734 1.79 -11.01 38.23
CA LEU A 734 0.51 -11.20 38.94
C LEU A 734 0.33 -12.57 39.57
N TYR A 735 0.93 -13.63 39.00
CA TYR A 735 0.79 -15.01 39.49
C TYR A 735 1.99 -15.49 40.30
N VAL A 736 3.19 -14.97 40.03
CA VAL A 736 4.45 -15.45 40.59
C VAL A 736 5.21 -14.36 41.34
N GLY A 737 4.90 -13.08 41.12
CA GLY A 737 5.64 -11.95 41.65
C GLY A 737 6.97 -11.69 40.91
N ASP A 738 7.24 -12.42 39.82
CA ASP A 738 8.45 -12.32 39.00
C ASP A 738 8.10 -12.46 37.54
N ASP A 739 8.63 -11.59 36.70
CA ASP A 739 8.33 -11.57 35.24
C ASP A 739 9.24 -12.48 34.41
N SER A 740 10.33 -12.99 34.99
CA SER A 740 11.40 -13.73 34.33
C SER A 740 11.25 -15.26 34.40
N ASN A 741 10.41 -15.79 35.29
CA ASN A 741 10.33 -17.23 35.56
C ASN A 741 9.13 -17.93 34.93
N GLU A 742 9.21 -18.19 33.63
CA GLU A 742 8.16 -18.87 32.84
C GLU A 742 7.86 -20.29 33.35
N VAL A 743 8.84 -21.01 33.91
CA VAL A 743 8.66 -22.38 34.41
C VAL A 743 7.75 -22.36 35.64
N LEU A 744 7.99 -21.44 36.56
CA LEU A 744 7.20 -21.28 37.76
C LEU A 744 5.80 -20.78 37.45
N LEU A 745 5.67 -19.89 36.47
CA LEU A 745 4.37 -19.42 35.99
C LEU A 745 3.54 -20.57 35.36
N THR A 746 4.18 -21.44 34.59
CA THR A 746 3.53 -22.63 34.03
C THR A 746 3.00 -23.57 35.12
N GLU A 747 3.84 -23.87 36.12
CA GLU A 747 3.46 -24.71 37.24
C GLU A 747 2.31 -24.09 38.06
N LYS A 748 2.35 -22.77 38.27
CA LYS A 748 1.32 -22.02 39.01
C LYS A 748 -0.03 -22.06 38.30
N LEU A 749 -0.03 -21.85 36.98
CA LEU A 749 -1.26 -21.91 36.15
C LEU A 749 -1.90 -23.31 36.17
N GLN A 750 -1.07 -24.37 36.27
CA GLN A 750 -1.56 -25.76 36.35
C GLN A 750 -2.11 -26.13 37.74
N THR A 751 -1.55 -25.54 38.79
CA THR A 751 -1.86 -25.90 40.17
C THR A 751 -2.85 -24.96 40.86
N ALA A 752 -3.12 -23.80 40.27
CA ALA A 752 -4.06 -22.81 40.84
C ALA A 752 -5.46 -23.37 41.01
N LYS A 753 -6.03 -23.15 42.19
CA LYS A 753 -7.38 -23.64 42.52
C LYS A 753 -8.28 -22.47 42.93
N ARG A 754 -9.56 -22.59 42.55
CA ARG A 754 -10.60 -21.67 43.00
C ARG A 754 -10.93 -21.89 44.48
N PRO A 755 -11.64 -20.97 45.17
CA PRO A 755 -12.05 -21.15 46.57
C PRO A 755 -12.91 -22.40 46.81
N ASP A 756 -13.58 -22.93 45.77
CA ASP A 756 -14.36 -24.18 45.81
C ASP A 756 -13.52 -25.47 45.67
N GLY A 757 -12.19 -25.30 45.51
CA GLY A 757 -11.24 -26.40 45.31
C GLY A 757 -11.13 -26.97 43.90
N SER A 758 -11.90 -26.42 42.94
CA SER A 758 -11.79 -26.75 41.54
C SER A 758 -10.55 -26.10 40.90
N PRO A 759 -9.96 -26.67 39.84
CA PRO A 759 -8.87 -26.01 39.11
C PRO A 759 -9.30 -24.61 38.65
N ALA A 760 -8.47 -23.59 38.88
CA ALA A 760 -8.75 -22.23 38.46
C ALA A 760 -8.72 -22.14 36.93
N TYR A 761 -7.82 -22.90 36.32
CA TYR A 761 -7.64 -22.94 34.86
C TYR A 761 -7.69 -24.39 34.38
N ASP A 762 -8.43 -24.61 33.33
CA ASP A 762 -8.54 -25.87 32.62
C ASP A 762 -8.06 -25.75 31.17
N PRO A 763 -7.81 -26.82 30.44
CA PRO A 763 -7.41 -26.76 29.04
C PRO A 763 -8.39 -25.96 28.15
N ILE A 764 -9.68 -25.94 28.50
CA ILE A 764 -10.72 -25.23 27.76
C ILE A 764 -10.56 -23.72 27.94
N THR A 765 -10.37 -23.28 29.20
CA THR A 765 -10.11 -21.87 29.53
C THR A 765 -8.79 -21.38 28.87
N ALA A 766 -7.74 -22.20 28.91
CA ALA A 766 -6.48 -21.90 28.25
C ALA A 766 -6.66 -21.72 26.72
N LEU A 767 -7.41 -22.61 26.09
CA LEU A 767 -7.73 -22.52 24.66
C LEU A 767 -8.58 -21.29 24.36
N ALA A 768 -9.59 -20.99 25.18
CA ALA A 768 -10.43 -19.80 25.05
C ALA A 768 -9.60 -18.50 25.19
N PHE A 769 -8.64 -18.48 26.11
CA PHE A 769 -7.74 -17.33 26.27
C PHE A 769 -6.82 -17.16 25.06
N MET A 770 -6.25 -18.23 24.53
CA MET A 770 -5.45 -18.19 23.29
C MET A 770 -6.27 -17.66 22.10
N ILE A 771 -7.53 -18.13 21.95
CA ILE A 771 -8.47 -17.66 20.90
C ILE A 771 -8.77 -16.18 21.10
N PHE A 772 -8.98 -15.75 22.34
CA PHE A 772 -9.23 -14.33 22.62
C PHE A 772 -8.00 -13.48 22.27
N VAL A 773 -6.79 -13.88 22.70
CA VAL A 773 -5.51 -13.20 22.39
C VAL A 773 -5.25 -13.17 20.87
N LEU A 774 -5.67 -14.19 20.13
CA LEU A 774 -5.57 -14.19 18.67
C LEU A 774 -6.41 -13.08 18.03
N ILE A 775 -7.62 -12.86 18.51
CA ILE A 775 -8.66 -12.12 17.78
C ILE A 775 -8.89 -10.71 18.35
N TYR A 776 -8.73 -10.51 19.70
CA TYR A 776 -8.99 -9.22 20.32
C TYR A 776 -8.19 -8.09 19.68
N PHE A 777 -8.54 -6.86 20.00
CA PHE A 777 -7.99 -5.69 19.33
C PHE A 777 -6.45 -5.73 19.17
N PRO A 778 -5.91 -5.22 18.06
CA PRO A 778 -4.47 -5.19 17.81
C PRO A 778 -3.75 -4.22 18.77
N CYS A 779 -2.41 -4.27 18.83
CA CYS A 779 -1.63 -3.31 19.59
C CYS A 779 -1.94 -1.86 19.18
N ILE A 780 -1.77 -0.91 20.11
CA ILE A 780 -2.06 0.53 19.89
C ILE A 780 -1.38 1.05 18.62
N ALA A 781 -0.15 0.62 18.34
CA ALA A 781 0.57 0.98 17.13
C ALA A 781 -0.21 0.60 15.84
N THR A 782 -0.81 -0.60 15.81
CA THR A 782 -1.62 -1.04 14.67
C THR A 782 -2.94 -0.25 14.57
N ILE A 783 -3.59 0.06 15.69
CA ILE A 783 -4.82 0.87 15.73
C ILE A 783 -4.56 2.26 15.13
N VAL A 784 -3.46 2.89 15.55
CA VAL A 784 -3.04 4.20 15.01
C VAL A 784 -2.68 4.10 13.54
N ALA A 785 -2.00 3.02 13.12
CA ALA A 785 -1.71 2.79 11.70
C ALA A 785 -3.00 2.68 10.87
N ILE A 786 -3.99 1.91 11.33
CA ILE A 786 -5.31 1.80 10.67
C ILE A 786 -5.99 3.17 10.59
N GLY A 787 -5.99 3.95 11.66
CA GLY A 787 -6.57 5.30 11.68
C GLY A 787 -5.92 6.24 10.66
N ARG A 788 -4.59 6.22 10.56
CA ARG A 788 -3.83 7.06 9.62
C ARG A 788 -3.99 6.59 8.17
N GLU A 789 -3.90 5.30 7.90
CA GLU A 789 -4.00 4.76 6.54
C GLU A 789 -5.43 4.79 5.98
N SER A 790 -6.44 4.68 6.84
CA SER A 790 -7.84 4.83 6.45
C SER A 790 -8.27 6.29 6.29
N GLY A 791 -7.49 7.25 6.82
CA GLY A 791 -7.83 8.66 6.89
C GLY A 791 -8.97 8.99 7.87
N SER A 792 -9.35 8.06 8.77
CA SER A 792 -10.47 8.26 9.69
C SER A 792 -10.30 7.48 11.01
N ALA A 793 -10.37 8.19 12.11
CA ALA A 793 -10.39 7.58 13.45
C ALA A 793 -11.57 6.61 13.65
N LYS A 794 -12.70 6.82 12.96
CA LYS A 794 -13.88 5.94 13.06
C LYS A 794 -13.58 4.49 12.69
N TRP A 795 -12.75 4.26 11.66
CA TRP A 795 -12.35 2.91 11.26
C TRP A 795 -11.39 2.25 12.24
N ALA A 796 -10.53 3.03 12.90
CA ALA A 796 -9.68 2.53 13.97
C ALA A 796 -10.52 2.05 15.17
N PHE A 797 -11.50 2.86 15.62
CA PHE A 797 -12.44 2.46 16.67
C PHE A 797 -13.29 1.26 16.25
N PHE A 798 -13.80 1.26 15.02
CA PHE A 798 -14.54 0.11 14.49
C PHE A 798 -13.72 -1.17 14.55
N SER A 799 -12.42 -1.11 14.17
CA SER A 799 -11.52 -2.27 14.25
C SER A 799 -11.40 -2.82 15.67
N VAL A 800 -11.32 -1.95 16.69
CA VAL A 800 -11.24 -2.35 18.10
C VAL A 800 -12.52 -3.08 18.54
N PHE A 801 -13.68 -2.44 18.37
CA PHE A 801 -14.95 -3.02 18.83
C PHE A 801 -15.31 -4.30 18.10
N TYR A 802 -15.11 -4.32 16.79
CA TYR A 802 -15.34 -5.48 15.94
C TYR A 802 -14.47 -6.68 16.34
N SER A 803 -13.18 -6.46 16.58
CA SER A 803 -12.26 -7.52 17.01
C SER A 803 -12.59 -8.04 18.41
N LEU A 804 -12.92 -7.14 19.35
CA LEU A 804 -13.36 -7.53 20.69
C LEU A 804 -14.64 -8.38 20.65
N ALA A 805 -15.64 -7.96 19.88
CA ALA A 805 -16.90 -8.69 19.76
C ALA A 805 -16.69 -10.10 19.19
N ILE A 806 -15.92 -10.24 18.10
CA ILE A 806 -15.62 -11.55 17.51
C ILE A 806 -14.78 -12.40 18.48
N GLY A 807 -13.76 -11.81 19.12
CA GLY A 807 -12.91 -12.51 20.08
C GLY A 807 -13.73 -13.08 21.24
N TRP A 808 -14.60 -12.25 21.83
CA TRP A 808 -15.47 -12.68 22.92
C TRP A 808 -16.44 -13.80 22.49
N LEU A 809 -17.13 -13.62 21.35
CA LEU A 809 -18.07 -14.62 20.84
C LEU A 809 -17.40 -15.98 20.54
N LEU A 810 -16.24 -15.99 19.93
CA LEU A 810 -15.54 -17.23 19.60
C LEU A 810 -14.95 -17.90 20.83
N SER A 811 -14.41 -17.15 21.79
CA SER A 811 -13.94 -17.70 23.06
C SER A 811 -15.08 -18.25 23.89
N TYR A 812 -16.22 -17.55 23.94
CA TYR A 812 -17.43 -18.06 24.61
C TYR A 812 -17.97 -19.33 23.95
N GLY A 813 -18.00 -19.36 22.62
CA GLY A 813 -18.32 -20.55 21.85
C GLY A 813 -17.39 -21.74 22.15
N CYS A 814 -16.09 -21.48 22.31
CA CYS A 814 -15.10 -22.48 22.70
C CYS A 814 -15.40 -23.06 24.09
N VAL A 815 -15.69 -22.19 25.07
CA VAL A 815 -16.04 -22.62 26.44
C VAL A 815 -17.33 -23.42 26.47
N LEU A 816 -18.38 -22.96 25.76
CA LEU A 816 -19.63 -23.69 25.67
C LEU A 816 -19.47 -25.08 25.07
N LEU A 817 -18.80 -25.16 23.91
CA LEU A 817 -18.57 -26.45 23.25
C LEU A 817 -17.64 -27.33 24.09
N GLY A 818 -16.58 -26.78 24.67
CA GLY A 818 -15.68 -27.53 25.55
C GLY A 818 -16.42 -28.17 26.74
N ARG A 819 -17.24 -27.40 27.46
CA ARG A 819 -18.02 -27.88 28.59
C ARG A 819 -19.18 -28.85 28.21
N MET A 820 -19.56 -28.89 26.93
CA MET A 820 -20.56 -29.85 26.44
C MET A 820 -19.93 -31.24 26.11
N PHE A 821 -18.67 -31.29 25.74
CA PHE A 821 -17.99 -32.50 25.29
C PHE A 821 -16.99 -33.05 26.29
N PHE A 822 -16.53 -32.28 27.23
CA PHE A 822 -15.63 -32.64 28.31
C PHE A 822 -16.22 -32.28 29.69
#